data_1c853902638b78a95577ec80ac2b451b
#
_entry.id   1c853902638b78a95577ec80ac2b451b
#
_cell.length_a   1.000
_cell.length_b   1.000
_cell.length_c   1.000
_cell.angle_alpha   90.00
_cell.angle_beta   90.00
_cell.angle_gamma   90.00
#
_symmetry.space_group_name_H-M   'P 1'
#
loop_
_entity.id
_entity.type
_entity.pdbx_description
1 polymer ?
#
loop_
_entity_poly.entity_id
_entity_poly.type
_entity_poly.pdbx_seq_one_letter_code
_entity_poly.pdbx_strand_id
1 'polypeptide(L)'
;MQVLQFKTVHLAVIGAIASVFGMAAENINAEPLLTYEQNKVVDNVLSNADAGTQGFLYLNKKGETYSGQNASSDTLSFVNKTTGTNSLVYLTGTGGSLTVSKLSELNFSTEERLIGKAGNGADNVAILVNYNGSLSVTDVQQVNFGTQNKRFQGDQAINSWGGGKLDFSGIKTLAFYTDGGQAINMQSTSSLSIKDVDTLILDNYQSQEKAANSLYSAIQLMVMAGDNRASADQQTVDVNVGNLVIKADSKYTQSAGISVTDYTKDYQGTSSIKGSFAAKNISIDGGTYGIRSNRSTENSRDSVLDVTAENSLVVNGGKNAVWLNNEAGHGITFNAEAANATFTGGEEGVLSENGTASIKADSLTVSGDKSALNFDKGSSLTLANKTDSQTANTTLNGNVTIAGSATFKNQDINQTAGTFHVSTLDASNSKLTFNTTENGGVKIGTLTGDLKLEAGASVTEKLGSAEKVAEALKTIIGGNAADKLKENFVGGEASDMTGAWTYDADTGAVSYQGSRLSPTLTAVTHANAANLAQWRYEVNHLSERLGDVRSQNGALGAWARVYGTDAKVSDSVSTKFTNNTIQVGGDAKVGDTWIVGAAFGYTDNSTDFSNGSADSDGYTLSVYGTAVLPTGSYLDLIGRVGRISTDIDVSTVTPFKASYDNTTVGLSAEVGHRFDLSQIFYVTPQAELAYGRVFGDDYTGSNGMKVSQDDFDTLIARIGFQAGANFADNRGSIYLTASVNHDFLGDTEATASKAGAQDQKLKEDLGGTWFSYGVGAQFSTTNNLSFYGSLTRANGSDYQEDYHYSVGARYVF
;
A
#
# COMPACT_ATOMS: atom_id res chain seq x y z
N MET A 1 18.16 -10.69 10.82
CA MET A 1 18.14 -9.95 12.09
C MET A 1 18.33 -8.44 11.89
N GLN A 2 18.48 -7.97 10.67
CA GLN A 2 18.59 -6.53 10.30
C GLN A 2 17.27 -5.89 9.82
N VAL A 3 16.29 -6.68 9.41
CA VAL A 3 14.99 -6.19 8.89
C VAL A 3 14.09 -5.54 9.97
N LEU A 4 14.39 -5.74 11.25
CA LEU A 4 13.54 -5.19 12.33
C LEU A 4 13.90 -3.75 12.76
N GLN A 5 15.02 -3.19 12.34
CA GLN A 5 15.41 -1.83 12.77
C GLN A 5 14.87 -0.71 11.86
N PHE A 6 14.58 -0.99 10.59
CA PHE A 6 14.13 0.03 9.64
C PHE A 6 12.64 0.41 9.75
N LYS A 7 11.77 -0.50 10.15
CA LYS A 7 10.35 -0.15 10.43
C LYS A 7 10.19 0.89 11.54
N THR A 8 11.15 0.99 12.45
CA THR A 8 11.10 1.92 13.58
C THR A 8 11.49 3.35 13.17
N VAL A 9 12.33 3.52 12.17
CA VAL A 9 12.76 4.85 11.68
C VAL A 9 11.64 5.52 10.86
N HIS A 10 10.91 4.77 10.04
CA HIS A 10 9.76 5.29 9.28
C HIS A 10 8.65 5.81 10.21
N LEU A 11 8.36 5.09 11.29
CA LEU A 11 7.39 5.56 12.30
C LEU A 11 7.87 6.79 13.08
N ALA A 12 9.17 6.89 13.34
CA ALA A 12 9.73 8.02 14.07
C ALA A 12 9.72 9.31 13.22
N VAL A 13 9.94 9.21 11.90
CA VAL A 13 9.92 10.37 11.00
C VAL A 13 8.50 10.87 10.79
N ILE A 14 7.53 9.97 10.63
CA ILE A 14 6.11 10.35 10.52
C ILE A 14 5.62 10.94 11.87
N GLY A 15 6.07 10.40 12.99
CA GLY A 15 5.80 10.94 14.32
C GLY A 15 6.43 12.31 14.55
N ALA A 16 7.63 12.55 14.02
CA ALA A 16 8.30 13.84 14.11
C ALA A 16 7.64 14.91 13.24
N ILE A 17 7.16 14.55 12.05
CA ILE A 17 6.38 15.47 11.19
C ILE A 17 5.04 15.82 11.86
N ALA A 18 4.35 14.85 12.42
CA ALA A 18 3.11 15.08 13.16
C ALA A 18 3.33 15.98 14.39
N SER A 19 4.48 15.80 15.10
CA SER A 19 4.80 16.63 16.27
C SER A 19 5.24 18.07 15.90
N VAL A 20 5.89 18.27 14.75
CA VAL A 20 6.27 19.62 14.27
C VAL A 20 5.04 20.42 13.82
N PHE A 21 4.05 19.78 13.22
CA PHE A 21 2.79 20.43 12.83
C PHE A 21 1.79 20.54 14.01
N GLY A 22 1.91 19.70 15.04
CA GLY A 22 1.07 19.73 16.24
C GLY A 22 1.45 20.79 17.25
N MET A 23 2.64 21.40 17.17
CA MET A 23 3.10 22.37 18.17
C MET A 23 2.71 23.84 17.86
N ALA A 24 2.05 24.14 16.77
CA ALA A 24 1.54 25.49 16.49
C ALA A 24 0.05 25.69 16.83
N ALA A 25 -0.62 24.68 17.37
CA ALA A 25 -1.90 24.87 18.04
C ALA A 25 -1.61 25.39 19.44
N GLU A 26 -1.64 26.73 19.61
CA GLU A 26 -1.94 27.27 20.94
C GLU A 26 -3.16 26.52 21.45
N ASN A 27 -3.09 26.05 22.73
CA ASN A 27 -4.20 25.52 23.47
C ASN A 27 -5.44 26.41 23.34
N ILE A 28 -6.17 26.24 22.27
CA ILE A 28 -7.59 26.52 22.29
C ILE A 28 -8.13 25.32 23.06
N ASN A 29 -8.29 25.45 24.35
CA ASN A 29 -9.13 24.57 25.15
C ASN A 29 -10.53 24.71 24.54
N ALA A 30 -10.80 23.97 23.47
CA ALA A 30 -12.16 23.69 23.04
C ALA A 30 -12.73 22.81 24.15
N GLU A 31 -13.47 23.38 25.04
CA GLU A 31 -14.27 22.62 26.00
C GLU A 31 -15.11 21.63 25.19
N PRO A 32 -15.12 20.35 25.53
CA PRO A 32 -15.94 19.38 24.83
C PRO A 32 -17.38 19.88 24.88
N LEU A 33 -18.04 19.99 23.73
CA LEU A 33 -19.43 20.44 23.63
C LEU A 33 -20.34 19.61 24.51
N LEU A 34 -20.01 18.32 24.67
CA LEU A 34 -20.68 17.36 25.55
C LEU A 34 -19.77 16.17 25.86
N THR A 35 -19.55 15.87 27.12
CA THR A 35 -18.91 14.62 27.58
C THR A 35 -19.94 13.82 28.36
N TYR A 36 -20.25 12.62 27.87
CA TYR A 36 -21.11 11.68 28.57
C TYR A 36 -20.26 10.83 29.51
N GLU A 37 -20.38 11.10 30.79
CA GLU A 37 -19.81 10.25 31.85
C GLU A 37 -20.89 9.36 32.43
N GLN A 38 -20.54 8.16 32.89
CA GLN A 38 -21.45 7.28 33.60
C GLN A 38 -22.01 8.04 34.78
N ASN A 39 -23.36 8.10 34.91
CA ASN A 39 -24.14 8.80 35.94
C ASN A 39 -24.43 10.30 35.68
N LYS A 40 -24.08 10.90 34.54
CA LYS A 40 -24.70 12.15 34.14
C LYS A 40 -25.91 11.86 33.26
N VAL A 41 -27.09 11.89 33.85
CA VAL A 41 -28.36 11.81 33.14
C VAL A 41 -28.64 13.16 32.48
N VAL A 42 -28.72 13.18 31.17
CA VAL A 42 -29.28 14.35 30.47
C VAL A 42 -30.81 14.18 30.55
N ASP A 43 -31.48 15.13 31.17
CA ASP A 43 -32.93 15.17 31.37
C ASP A 43 -33.72 15.00 30.09
N ASN A 44 -34.02 13.94 29.55
CA ASN A 44 -34.93 13.60 28.45
C ASN A 44 -34.56 12.35 27.65
N VAL A 45 -33.49 11.62 27.99
CA VAL A 45 -32.99 10.49 27.18
C VAL A 45 -33.24 9.14 27.84
N LEU A 46 -33.47 9.09 29.15
CA LEU A 46 -33.73 7.86 29.88
C LEU A 46 -35.22 7.70 30.17
N SER A 47 -35.93 6.93 29.37
CA SER A 47 -37.27 6.42 29.77
C SER A 47 -37.15 4.99 30.28
N ASN A 48 -37.36 4.81 31.56
CA ASN A 48 -37.64 3.60 32.32
C ASN A 48 -36.48 2.79 32.91
N ALA A 49 -36.83 2.29 34.10
CA ALA A 49 -36.21 1.59 35.18
C ALA A 49 -35.10 0.56 34.94
N ASP A 50 -34.78 0.16 33.72
CA ASP A 50 -33.73 -0.81 33.40
C ASP A 50 -32.47 -0.18 32.78
N ALA A 51 -32.38 1.12 32.78
CA ALA A 51 -31.28 1.85 32.16
C ALA A 51 -29.89 1.54 32.73
N GLY A 52 -29.81 1.07 33.96
CA GLY A 52 -28.56 0.69 34.62
C GLY A 52 -27.87 -0.54 34.04
N THR A 53 -28.50 -1.28 33.15
CA THR A 53 -27.96 -2.50 32.55
C THR A 53 -27.73 -2.43 31.06
N GLN A 54 -28.20 -1.38 30.34
CA GLN A 54 -28.26 -1.38 28.90
C GLN A 54 -27.40 -0.30 28.18
N GLY A 55 -26.88 0.71 28.87
CA GLY A 55 -25.97 1.70 28.23
C GLY A 55 -26.14 3.13 28.77
N PHE A 56 -25.20 4.03 28.37
CA PHE A 56 -25.22 5.45 28.74
C PHE A 56 -26.32 6.22 28.02
N LEU A 57 -26.45 5.98 26.71
CA LEU A 57 -27.47 6.57 25.89
C LEU A 57 -28.36 5.47 25.31
N TYR A 58 -29.56 5.37 25.82
CA TYR A 58 -30.57 4.40 25.40
C TYR A 58 -31.73 5.08 24.68
N LEU A 59 -31.85 4.83 23.37
CA LEU A 59 -32.90 5.39 22.51
C LEU A 59 -33.81 4.27 22.00
N ASN A 60 -35.07 4.28 22.44
CA ASN A 60 -36.10 3.34 22.00
C ASN A 60 -37.32 4.13 21.53
N LYS A 61 -37.65 4.03 20.24
CA LYS A 61 -38.76 4.75 19.59
C LYS A 61 -38.66 6.28 19.66
N LYS A 62 -37.46 6.82 19.91
CA LYS A 62 -37.18 8.23 20.02
C LYS A 62 -35.87 8.56 19.31
N GLY A 63 -35.83 9.62 18.52
CA GLY A 63 -34.62 10.13 17.86
C GLY A 63 -33.99 11.27 18.64
N GLU A 64 -32.64 11.31 18.63
CA GLU A 64 -31.84 12.43 19.13
C GLU A 64 -30.88 12.91 18.03
N THR A 65 -30.63 14.22 18.04
CA THR A 65 -29.72 14.85 17.07
C THR A 65 -28.75 15.76 17.81
N TYR A 66 -27.45 15.53 17.53
CA TYR A 66 -26.37 16.41 17.99
C TYR A 66 -25.71 17.05 16.78
N SER A 67 -25.74 18.37 16.72
CA SER A 67 -25.08 19.14 15.67
C SER A 67 -24.17 20.17 16.31
N GLY A 68 -22.89 20.12 16.01
CA GLY A 68 -21.94 21.14 16.42
C GLY A 68 -22.26 22.51 15.80
N GLN A 69 -21.86 23.57 16.47
CA GLN A 69 -21.97 24.93 15.95
C GLN A 69 -20.76 25.32 15.16
N ASN A 70 -19.61 24.69 15.46
CA ASN A 70 -18.34 24.92 14.79
C ASN A 70 -17.66 23.56 14.47
N ALA A 71 -17.76 23.14 13.22
CA ALA A 71 -17.19 21.86 12.76
C ALA A 71 -15.66 21.76 12.88
N SER A 72 -14.96 22.84 13.14
CA SER A 72 -13.51 22.85 13.33
C SER A 72 -13.06 22.72 14.79
N SER A 73 -13.95 22.87 15.77
CA SER A 73 -13.58 22.89 17.19
C SER A 73 -14.49 22.07 18.11
N ASP A 74 -15.72 21.78 17.70
CA ASP A 74 -16.68 21.10 18.58
C ASP A 74 -16.39 19.60 18.69
N THR A 75 -16.36 19.08 19.91
CA THR A 75 -16.07 17.67 20.19
C THR A 75 -17.19 17.01 20.99
N LEU A 76 -17.56 15.78 20.63
CA LEU A 76 -18.47 14.93 21.38
C LEU A 76 -17.74 13.65 21.82
N SER A 77 -17.74 13.34 23.09
CA SER A 77 -17.03 12.17 23.63
C SER A 77 -17.93 11.29 24.49
N PHE A 78 -17.84 9.97 24.26
CA PHE A 78 -18.43 8.93 25.08
C PHE A 78 -17.30 8.15 25.77
N VAL A 79 -17.24 8.23 27.12
CA VAL A 79 -16.14 7.65 27.89
C VAL A 79 -16.67 6.67 28.92
N ASN A 80 -16.26 5.41 28.84
CA ASN A 80 -16.52 4.43 29.90
C ASN A 80 -15.48 4.54 31.01
N LYS A 81 -15.92 4.84 32.24
CA LYS A 81 -15.06 4.97 33.43
C LYS A 81 -15.23 3.83 34.44
N THR A 82 -16.13 2.89 34.20
CA THR A 82 -16.45 1.83 35.20
C THR A 82 -16.66 0.49 34.52
N THR A 83 -16.44 -0.59 35.29
CA THR A 83 -16.84 -1.94 34.90
C THR A 83 -18.36 -2.11 35.08
N GLY A 84 -19.03 -2.89 34.23
CA GLY A 84 -20.43 -3.26 34.36
C GLY A 84 -21.42 -2.55 33.42
N THR A 85 -20.91 -1.78 32.44
CA THR A 85 -21.75 -1.18 31.39
C THR A 85 -21.71 -2.08 30.14
N ASN A 86 -22.86 -2.32 29.51
CA ASN A 86 -22.97 -3.19 28.35
C ASN A 86 -22.67 -2.44 27.04
N SER A 87 -23.14 -1.18 26.91
CA SER A 87 -22.88 -0.34 25.73
C SER A 87 -22.81 1.13 26.10
N LEU A 88 -22.10 1.93 25.29
CA LEU A 88 -22.10 3.39 25.44
C LEU A 88 -23.34 3.98 24.79
N VAL A 89 -23.71 3.51 23.60
CA VAL A 89 -24.89 3.93 22.87
C VAL A 89 -25.72 2.70 22.49
N TYR A 90 -27.01 2.71 22.80
CA TYR A 90 -27.94 1.64 22.44
C TYR A 90 -29.16 2.21 21.72
N LEU A 91 -29.28 1.90 20.43
CA LEU A 91 -30.35 2.34 19.54
C LEU A 91 -31.22 1.13 19.18
N THR A 92 -32.48 1.17 19.55
CA THR A 92 -33.38 0.03 19.36
C THR A 92 -34.81 0.45 18.98
N GLY A 93 -35.49 -0.43 18.27
CA GLY A 93 -36.89 -0.23 17.86
C GLY A 93 -37.03 0.79 16.72
N THR A 94 -38.18 0.74 16.04
CA THR A 94 -38.50 1.68 14.98
C THR A 94 -38.61 3.09 15.54
N GLY A 95 -37.65 3.97 15.19
CA GLY A 95 -37.55 5.34 15.67
C GLY A 95 -36.49 5.56 16.76
N GLY A 96 -35.84 4.53 17.30
CA GLY A 96 -34.62 4.67 18.09
C GLY A 96 -33.47 5.09 17.21
N SER A 97 -33.16 6.39 17.15
CA SER A 97 -32.17 6.93 16.21
C SER A 97 -31.26 7.97 16.87
N LEU A 98 -30.00 7.99 16.43
CA LEU A 98 -29.02 9.00 16.78
C LEU A 98 -28.45 9.59 15.51
N THR A 99 -28.52 10.92 15.39
CA THR A 99 -27.83 11.67 14.33
C THR A 99 -26.78 12.56 14.97
N VAL A 100 -25.54 12.50 14.46
CA VAL A 100 -24.41 13.33 14.88
C VAL A 100 -23.82 14.02 13.67
N SER A 101 -23.62 15.35 13.76
CA SER A 101 -23.12 16.10 12.63
C SER A 101 -22.33 17.34 13.03
N LYS A 102 -21.52 17.85 12.10
CA LYS A 102 -20.79 19.12 12.19
C LYS A 102 -19.88 19.22 13.42
N LEU A 103 -19.06 18.20 13.63
CA LEU A 103 -18.09 18.15 14.72
C LEU A 103 -16.66 18.07 14.15
N SER A 104 -15.70 18.59 14.92
CA SER A 104 -14.28 18.28 14.68
C SER A 104 -13.97 16.84 15.09
N GLU A 105 -14.52 16.38 16.20
CA GLU A 105 -14.25 15.04 16.71
C GLU A 105 -15.49 14.38 17.35
N LEU A 106 -15.64 13.08 17.08
CA LEU A 106 -16.55 12.19 17.80
C LEU A 106 -15.72 11.03 18.36
N ASN A 107 -15.66 10.91 19.69
CA ASN A 107 -14.78 9.96 20.35
C ASN A 107 -15.54 8.95 21.20
N PHE A 108 -15.19 7.66 21.06
CA PHE A 108 -15.63 6.57 21.93
C PHE A 108 -14.40 5.97 22.61
N SER A 109 -14.33 6.02 23.93
CA SER A 109 -13.16 5.55 24.68
C SER A 109 -13.54 4.80 25.94
N THR A 110 -12.58 4.03 26.47
CA THR A 110 -12.74 3.26 27.71
C THR A 110 -11.55 3.55 28.63
N GLU A 111 -11.82 3.94 29.87
CA GLU A 111 -10.85 3.95 30.96
C GLU A 111 -10.79 2.57 31.64
N GLU A 112 -11.96 1.91 31.74
CA GLU A 112 -12.11 0.55 32.21
C GLU A 112 -12.77 -0.31 31.14
N ARG A 113 -12.38 -1.59 31.04
CA ARG A 113 -12.94 -2.52 30.04
C ARG A 113 -14.45 -2.68 30.24
N LEU A 114 -15.20 -2.64 29.16
CA LEU A 114 -16.62 -2.99 29.19
C LEU A 114 -16.78 -4.47 29.54
N ILE A 115 -17.43 -4.76 30.66
CA ILE A 115 -17.72 -6.12 31.13
C ILE A 115 -19.20 -6.20 31.45
N GLY A 116 -20.01 -6.73 30.53
CA GLY A 116 -21.43 -6.97 30.74
C GLY A 116 -21.70 -8.21 31.60
N LYS A 117 -22.91 -8.30 32.20
CA LYS A 117 -23.38 -9.53 32.85
C LYS A 117 -23.64 -10.58 31.78
N ALA A 118 -22.96 -11.70 31.86
CA ALA A 118 -23.18 -12.86 31.01
C ALA A 118 -24.67 -13.24 30.95
N GLY A 119 -25.26 -13.28 29.78
CA GLY A 119 -26.55 -13.93 29.57
C GLY A 119 -27.52 -13.39 28.51
N ASN A 120 -27.35 -12.21 27.94
CA ASN A 120 -28.35 -11.64 27.03
C ASN A 120 -27.79 -11.12 25.70
N GLY A 121 -26.65 -11.58 25.18
CA GLY A 121 -26.21 -11.37 23.81
C GLY A 121 -25.93 -9.91 23.35
N ALA A 122 -26.01 -8.93 24.22
CA ALA A 122 -25.81 -7.51 23.96
C ALA A 122 -24.56 -7.04 24.71
N ASP A 123 -23.37 -7.45 24.23
CA ASP A 123 -22.27 -7.57 25.17
C ASP A 123 -21.14 -6.62 24.80
N ASN A 124 -20.84 -5.67 25.70
CA ASN A 124 -19.55 -4.97 25.78
C ASN A 124 -19.18 -4.18 24.52
N VAL A 125 -20.11 -3.40 23.99
CA VAL A 125 -19.96 -2.68 22.71
C VAL A 125 -19.98 -1.16 22.91
N ALA A 126 -19.28 -0.40 22.05
CA ALA A 126 -19.45 1.04 22.07
C ALA A 126 -20.84 1.43 21.56
N ILE A 127 -21.25 0.89 20.43
CA ILE A 127 -22.54 1.20 19.81
C ILE A 127 -23.27 -0.09 19.47
N LEU A 128 -24.46 -0.26 20.06
CA LEU A 128 -25.40 -1.33 19.72
C LEU A 128 -26.59 -0.74 18.94
N VAL A 129 -26.85 -1.28 17.75
CA VAL A 129 -27.99 -0.86 16.91
C VAL A 129 -28.80 -2.08 16.53
N ASN A 130 -30.08 -2.16 16.98
CA ASN A 130 -30.90 -3.31 16.65
C ASN A 130 -32.40 -2.97 16.46
N TYR A 131 -33.18 -3.94 16.03
CA TYR A 131 -34.65 -3.83 15.83
C TYR A 131 -35.06 -2.57 15.05
N ASN A 132 -34.38 -2.32 13.91
CA ASN A 132 -34.56 -1.14 13.06
C ASN A 132 -34.16 0.20 13.70
N GLY A 133 -33.34 0.19 14.75
CA GLY A 133 -32.64 1.38 15.23
C GLY A 133 -31.70 1.94 14.16
N SER A 134 -31.31 3.20 14.26
CA SER A 134 -30.41 3.83 13.28
C SER A 134 -29.40 4.78 13.89
N LEU A 135 -28.19 4.76 13.32
CA LEU A 135 -27.13 5.72 13.59
C LEU A 135 -26.77 6.44 12.29
N SER A 136 -26.68 7.77 12.33
CA SER A 136 -26.15 8.57 11.24
C SER A 136 -25.08 9.54 11.77
N VAL A 137 -23.89 9.50 11.20
CA VAL A 137 -22.77 10.38 11.53
C VAL A 137 -22.32 11.08 10.26
N THR A 138 -22.46 12.40 10.23
CA THR A 138 -22.21 13.16 9.00
C THR A 138 -21.40 14.44 9.27
N ASP A 139 -20.53 14.83 8.33
CA ASP A 139 -19.74 16.06 8.41
C ASP A 139 -18.92 16.16 9.71
N VAL A 140 -18.22 15.10 10.08
CA VAL A 140 -17.33 15.03 11.24
C VAL A 140 -15.89 14.86 10.76
N GLN A 141 -14.94 15.70 11.25
CA GLN A 141 -13.56 15.59 10.79
C GLN A 141 -12.92 14.26 11.21
N GLN A 142 -13.10 13.87 12.48
CA GLN A 142 -12.55 12.63 13.02
C GLN A 142 -13.59 11.88 13.85
N VAL A 143 -13.72 10.58 13.61
CA VAL A 143 -14.51 9.66 14.42
C VAL A 143 -13.58 8.57 14.94
N ASN A 144 -13.42 8.47 16.25
CA ASN A 144 -12.44 7.60 16.88
C ASN A 144 -13.09 6.62 17.86
N PHE A 145 -12.85 5.33 17.67
CA PHE A 145 -13.10 4.28 18.65
C PHE A 145 -11.76 3.87 19.29
N GLY A 146 -11.40 4.52 20.39
CA GLY A 146 -10.07 4.47 20.96
C GLY A 146 -9.02 5.21 20.14
N THR A 147 -7.76 5.03 20.52
CA THR A 147 -6.58 5.52 19.82
C THR A 147 -5.55 4.41 19.70
N GLN A 148 -4.55 4.57 18.86
CA GLN A 148 -3.47 3.58 18.72
C GLN A 148 -2.78 3.26 20.07
N ASN A 149 -2.61 4.26 20.94
CA ASN A 149 -1.97 4.10 22.25
C ASN A 149 -2.94 3.71 23.37
N LYS A 150 -4.24 4.03 23.22
CA LYS A 150 -5.30 3.71 24.19
C LYS A 150 -6.50 3.15 23.43
N ARG A 151 -6.44 1.85 23.15
CA ARG A 151 -7.46 1.15 22.38
C ARG A 151 -8.80 1.08 23.12
N PHE A 152 -9.88 1.11 22.37
CA PHE A 152 -11.21 0.85 22.91
C PHE A 152 -11.31 -0.60 23.41
N GLN A 153 -11.65 -0.79 24.67
CA GLN A 153 -11.69 -2.09 25.34
C GLN A 153 -13.13 -2.59 25.47
N GLY A 154 -13.53 -3.49 24.61
CA GLY A 154 -14.85 -4.11 24.57
C GLY A 154 -14.84 -5.35 23.69
N ASP A 155 -15.94 -6.08 23.61
CA ASP A 155 -16.02 -7.21 22.69
C ASP A 155 -16.14 -6.74 21.24
N GLN A 156 -16.81 -5.59 21.01
CA GLN A 156 -17.00 -4.99 19.72
C GLN A 156 -17.03 -3.45 19.84
N ALA A 157 -16.58 -2.72 18.83
CA ALA A 157 -16.85 -1.29 18.79
C ALA A 157 -18.27 -1.02 18.29
N ILE A 158 -18.69 -1.66 17.21
CA ILE A 158 -20.06 -1.59 16.70
C ILE A 158 -20.64 -2.99 16.57
N ASN A 159 -21.87 -3.18 17.07
CA ASN A 159 -22.68 -4.36 16.82
C ASN A 159 -24.06 -3.95 16.28
N SER A 160 -24.43 -4.51 15.16
CA SER A 160 -25.74 -4.24 14.54
C SER A 160 -26.45 -5.52 14.11
N TRP A 161 -27.72 -5.66 14.49
CA TRP A 161 -28.57 -6.81 14.15
C TRP A 161 -30.06 -6.46 14.03
N GLY A 162 -30.85 -7.33 13.46
CA GLY A 162 -32.31 -7.20 13.38
C GLY A 162 -32.76 -5.92 12.65
N GLY A 163 -32.18 -5.61 11.50
CA GLY A 163 -32.54 -4.45 10.68
C GLY A 163 -31.92 -3.12 11.13
N GLY A 164 -30.91 -3.15 12.00
CA GLY A 164 -30.17 -1.96 12.40
C GLY A 164 -29.51 -1.26 11.21
N LYS A 165 -29.48 0.07 11.21
CA LYS A 165 -28.96 0.89 10.13
C LYS A 165 -27.83 1.79 10.61
N LEU A 166 -26.72 1.77 9.90
CA LEU A 166 -25.51 2.54 10.18
C LEU A 166 -25.12 3.34 8.94
N ASP A 167 -24.98 4.65 9.11
CA ASP A 167 -24.55 5.55 8.05
C ASP A 167 -23.45 6.50 8.53
N PHE A 168 -22.32 6.51 7.84
CA PHE A 168 -21.17 7.38 8.09
C PHE A 168 -20.80 8.09 6.78
N SER A 169 -20.82 9.43 6.79
CA SER A 169 -20.52 10.19 5.57
C SER A 169 -19.89 11.56 5.86
N GLY A 170 -19.12 12.10 4.89
CA GLY A 170 -18.47 13.39 5.05
C GLY A 170 -17.43 13.42 6.18
N ILE A 171 -16.65 12.35 6.34
CA ILE A 171 -15.69 12.18 7.44
C ILE A 171 -14.28 12.12 6.87
N LYS A 172 -13.35 12.91 7.44
CA LYS A 172 -11.96 12.86 7.01
C LYS A 172 -11.27 11.58 7.50
N THR A 173 -11.45 11.22 8.79
CA THR A 173 -10.88 9.97 9.34
C THR A 173 -11.91 9.26 10.20
N LEU A 174 -12.20 8.01 9.88
CA LEU A 174 -12.99 7.08 10.69
C LEU A 174 -12.07 5.96 11.16
N ALA A 175 -11.74 5.95 12.47
CA ALA A 175 -10.73 5.05 13.02
C ALA A 175 -11.27 4.18 14.15
N PHE A 176 -11.00 2.90 14.06
CA PHE A 176 -11.30 1.88 15.05
C PHE A 176 -9.99 1.27 15.56
N TYR A 177 -9.52 1.71 16.71
CA TYR A 177 -8.42 1.10 17.44
C TYR A 177 -9.02 0.29 18.59
N THR A 178 -9.26 -0.99 18.37
CA THR A 178 -10.00 -1.83 19.30
C THR A 178 -9.11 -2.88 19.98
N ASP A 179 -9.43 -3.21 21.23
CA ASP A 179 -8.91 -4.36 21.97
C ASP A 179 -10.10 -5.27 22.32
N GLY A 180 -10.48 -6.11 21.35
CA GLY A 180 -11.66 -6.94 21.44
C GLY A 180 -11.88 -7.89 20.28
N GLY A 181 -13.04 -8.52 20.21
CA GLY A 181 -13.35 -9.53 19.20
C GLY A 181 -13.50 -9.00 17.78
N GLN A 182 -14.29 -7.94 17.61
CA GLN A 182 -14.53 -7.30 16.30
C GLN A 182 -14.54 -5.77 16.42
N ALA A 183 -14.02 -5.07 15.41
CA ALA A 183 -14.25 -3.64 15.31
C ALA A 183 -15.71 -3.37 14.87
N ILE A 184 -16.18 -4.04 13.83
CA ILE A 184 -17.55 -3.94 13.34
C ILE A 184 -18.14 -5.34 13.18
N ASN A 185 -19.29 -5.59 13.84
CA ASN A 185 -20.04 -6.82 13.70
C ASN A 185 -21.43 -6.53 13.14
N MET A 186 -21.68 -6.99 11.92
CA MET A 186 -22.95 -6.85 11.22
C MET A 186 -23.64 -8.20 11.19
N GLN A 187 -24.87 -8.24 11.69
CA GLN A 187 -25.63 -9.48 11.82
C GLN A 187 -27.00 -9.37 11.13
N SER A 188 -27.48 -10.49 10.59
CA SER A 188 -28.80 -10.62 9.97
C SER A 188 -29.06 -9.55 8.90
N THR A 189 -30.21 -8.87 8.95
CA THR A 189 -30.68 -7.91 7.94
C THR A 189 -30.15 -6.48 8.12
N SER A 190 -29.10 -6.29 8.90
CA SER A 190 -28.56 -4.96 9.17
C SER A 190 -27.88 -4.35 7.94
N SER A 191 -27.81 -3.03 7.89
CA SER A 191 -27.13 -2.30 6.83
C SER A 191 -26.08 -1.36 7.37
N LEU A 192 -24.94 -1.29 6.65
CA LEU A 192 -23.84 -0.36 6.89
C LEU A 192 -23.53 0.40 5.60
N SER A 193 -23.50 1.71 5.70
CA SER A 193 -23.05 2.62 4.65
C SER A 193 -21.91 3.47 5.19
N ILE A 194 -20.76 3.47 4.53
CA ILE A 194 -19.62 4.35 4.79
C ILE A 194 -19.22 5.00 3.48
N LYS A 195 -19.50 6.30 3.31
CA LYS A 195 -19.28 7.01 2.05
C LYS A 195 -18.67 8.38 2.31
N ASP A 196 -17.94 8.90 1.32
CA ASP A 196 -17.29 10.21 1.43
C ASP A 196 -16.42 10.30 2.70
N VAL A 197 -15.65 9.25 2.97
CA VAL A 197 -14.68 9.16 4.05
C VAL A 197 -13.28 9.11 3.42
N ASP A 198 -12.38 10.03 3.79
CA ASP A 198 -11.05 10.04 3.18
C ASP A 198 -10.24 8.81 3.59
N THR A 199 -10.30 8.44 4.88
CA THR A 199 -9.57 7.27 5.38
C THR A 199 -10.39 6.50 6.42
N LEU A 200 -10.57 5.21 6.18
CA LEU A 200 -11.14 4.25 7.13
C LEU A 200 -10.03 3.33 7.66
N ILE A 201 -9.86 3.31 8.98
CA ILE A 201 -8.89 2.47 9.69
C ILE A 201 -9.63 1.51 10.62
N LEU A 202 -9.38 0.22 10.47
CA LEU A 202 -9.86 -0.83 11.35
C LEU A 202 -8.63 -1.59 11.88
N ASP A 203 -8.16 -1.23 13.07
CA ASP A 203 -6.99 -1.83 13.72
C ASP A 203 -7.46 -2.58 14.97
N ASN A 204 -7.74 -3.87 14.80
CA ASN A 204 -8.27 -4.73 15.84
C ASN A 204 -7.15 -5.57 16.46
N TYR A 205 -6.91 -5.35 17.75
CA TYR A 205 -5.95 -6.08 18.57
C TYR A 205 -6.67 -6.82 19.68
N GLN A 206 -6.11 -7.90 20.20
CA GLN A 206 -6.64 -8.56 21.38
C GLN A 206 -5.56 -8.86 22.41
N SER A 207 -5.68 -8.22 23.57
CA SER A 207 -4.75 -8.39 24.68
C SER A 207 -5.04 -9.62 25.55
N GLN A 208 -6.30 -10.08 25.62
CA GLN A 208 -6.73 -11.18 26.49
C GLN A 208 -6.88 -12.49 25.74
N GLU A 209 -6.35 -13.58 26.31
CA GLU A 209 -6.62 -14.94 25.84
C GLU A 209 -8.10 -15.29 26.06
N LYS A 210 -8.84 -15.45 24.98
CA LYS A 210 -10.14 -16.12 24.94
C LYS A 210 -10.00 -17.47 24.25
N ALA A 211 -10.99 -18.35 24.42
CA ALA A 211 -10.95 -19.72 23.88
C ALA A 211 -10.46 -19.76 22.42
N ALA A 212 -9.62 -20.75 22.10
CA ALA A 212 -8.93 -20.90 20.81
C ALA A 212 -9.83 -20.93 19.55
N ASN A 213 -11.15 -21.09 19.73
CA ASN A 213 -12.15 -21.16 18.65
C ASN A 213 -12.98 -19.88 18.48
N SER A 214 -12.64 -18.79 19.14
CA SER A 214 -13.39 -17.54 18.99
C SER A 214 -13.02 -16.86 17.67
N LEU A 215 -14.03 -16.42 16.92
CA LEU A 215 -13.87 -15.70 15.67
C LEU A 215 -13.48 -14.25 15.96
N TYR A 216 -12.30 -13.86 15.53
CA TYR A 216 -11.82 -12.49 15.63
C TYR A 216 -11.65 -11.91 14.24
N SER A 217 -12.29 -10.78 13.97
CA SER A 217 -12.19 -10.12 12.69
C SER A 217 -12.31 -8.62 12.85
N ALA A 218 -11.66 -7.85 11.97
CA ALA A 218 -11.87 -6.41 11.99
C ALA A 218 -13.32 -6.10 11.56
N ILE A 219 -13.78 -6.74 10.48
CA ILE A 219 -15.20 -6.69 10.08
C ILE A 219 -15.75 -8.11 10.03
N GLN A 220 -16.84 -8.32 10.74
CA GLN A 220 -17.63 -9.54 10.69
C GLN A 220 -19.00 -9.30 10.03
N LEU A 221 -19.27 -10.05 8.99
CA LEU A 221 -20.56 -10.12 8.33
C LEU A 221 -21.16 -11.50 8.64
N MET A 222 -22.25 -11.50 9.38
CA MET A 222 -22.82 -12.74 9.92
C MET A 222 -24.30 -12.86 9.58
N VAL A 223 -24.70 -13.98 9.01
CA VAL A 223 -26.11 -14.38 8.97
C VAL A 223 -26.40 -15.16 10.24
N MET A 224 -27.23 -14.59 11.11
CA MET A 224 -27.78 -15.31 12.25
C MET A 224 -29.19 -15.81 11.94
N ALA A 225 -29.40 -17.06 12.18
CA ALA A 225 -30.72 -17.62 12.12
C ALA A 225 -31.41 -17.51 13.49
N GLY A 226 -32.73 -17.27 13.50
CA GLY A 226 -33.51 -17.22 14.72
C GLY A 226 -34.40 -16.00 14.88
N ASP A 227 -34.27 -15.01 14.03
CA ASP A 227 -35.26 -13.96 13.96
C ASP A 227 -36.44 -14.45 13.06
N ASN A 228 -37.54 -14.89 13.63
CA ASN A 228 -38.78 -15.27 12.91
C ASN A 228 -39.33 -14.13 12.04
N ARG A 229 -38.60 -13.01 11.91
CA ARG A 229 -38.87 -11.86 11.06
C ARG A 229 -37.96 -11.82 9.81
N ALA A 230 -37.19 -12.87 9.59
CA ALA A 230 -36.35 -12.96 8.41
C ALA A 230 -37.24 -13.21 7.17
N SER A 231 -37.90 -12.17 6.72
CA SER A 231 -38.22 -11.99 5.34
C SER A 231 -36.95 -12.16 4.51
N ALA A 232 -37.05 -12.46 3.25
CA ALA A 232 -35.92 -12.71 2.31
C ALA A 232 -34.99 -11.50 2.14
N ASP A 233 -34.66 -10.77 3.21
CA ASP A 233 -33.94 -9.51 3.20
C ASP A 233 -32.42 -9.75 3.22
N GLN A 234 -31.75 -9.00 2.43
CA GLN A 234 -30.30 -9.06 2.26
C GLN A 234 -29.59 -8.17 3.28
N GLN A 235 -28.56 -8.69 3.95
CA GLN A 235 -27.61 -7.84 4.64
C GLN A 235 -26.79 -7.04 3.64
N THR A 236 -26.69 -5.74 3.82
CA THR A 236 -25.95 -4.87 2.93
C THR A 236 -24.85 -4.12 3.65
N VAL A 237 -23.64 -4.20 3.13
CA VAL A 237 -22.47 -3.42 3.57
C VAL A 237 -21.92 -2.71 2.36
N ASP A 238 -21.89 -1.39 2.39
CA ASP A 238 -21.44 -0.54 1.30
C ASP A 238 -20.41 0.46 1.84
N VAL A 239 -19.16 0.18 1.59
CA VAL A 239 -18.00 0.98 1.99
C VAL A 239 -17.35 1.56 0.74
N ASN A 240 -17.35 2.89 0.62
CA ASN A 240 -16.71 3.61 -0.48
C ASN A 240 -15.92 4.80 0.10
N VAL A 241 -14.60 4.65 0.19
CA VAL A 241 -13.72 5.56 0.91
C VAL A 241 -12.47 5.91 0.10
N GLY A 242 -11.72 6.93 0.54
CA GLY A 242 -10.46 7.27 -0.10
C GLY A 242 -9.40 6.17 0.10
N ASN A 243 -9.14 5.79 1.35
CA ASN A 243 -8.22 4.69 1.69
C ASN A 243 -8.86 3.78 2.73
N LEU A 244 -8.68 2.47 2.57
CA LEU A 244 -9.14 1.46 3.51
C LEU A 244 -7.94 0.68 4.08
N VAL A 245 -7.76 0.74 5.39
CA VAL A 245 -6.71 0.02 6.11
C VAL A 245 -7.35 -0.90 7.15
N ILE A 246 -7.16 -2.19 6.99
CA ILE A 246 -7.67 -3.22 7.91
C ILE A 246 -6.49 -4.00 8.48
N LYS A 247 -6.43 -4.11 9.82
CA LYS A 247 -5.47 -4.94 10.54
C LYS A 247 -6.20 -5.79 11.57
N ALA A 248 -5.87 -7.07 11.66
CA ALA A 248 -6.33 -7.96 12.70
C ALA A 248 -5.16 -8.66 13.38
N ASP A 249 -5.27 -8.95 14.68
CA ASP A 249 -4.17 -9.57 15.43
C ASP A 249 -3.89 -11.01 14.95
N SER A 250 -2.62 -11.27 14.62
CA SER A 250 -2.15 -12.60 14.18
C SER A 250 -2.03 -13.66 15.29
N LYS A 251 -2.20 -13.29 16.55
CA LYS A 251 -2.06 -14.20 17.71
C LYS A 251 -3.07 -15.35 17.72
N TYR A 252 -4.18 -15.22 17.02
CA TYR A 252 -5.29 -16.14 17.07
C TYR A 252 -5.46 -16.93 15.78
N THR A 253 -5.63 -18.24 15.89
CA THR A 253 -5.76 -19.18 14.77
C THR A 253 -6.99 -18.94 13.88
N GLN A 254 -7.87 -18.00 14.25
CA GLN A 254 -9.11 -17.70 13.56
C GLN A 254 -9.27 -16.20 13.23
N SER A 255 -8.19 -15.40 13.38
CA SER A 255 -8.26 -13.96 13.06
C SER A 255 -8.44 -13.72 11.56
N ALA A 256 -9.22 -12.70 11.21
CA ALA A 256 -9.45 -12.30 9.84
C ALA A 256 -9.59 -10.77 9.71
N GLY A 257 -9.18 -10.21 8.58
CA GLY A 257 -9.49 -8.83 8.25
C GLY A 257 -10.98 -8.64 7.98
N ILE A 258 -11.50 -9.37 7.00
CA ILE A 258 -12.94 -9.43 6.68
C ILE A 258 -13.39 -10.89 6.82
N SER A 259 -14.45 -11.12 7.60
CA SER A 259 -15.04 -12.44 7.79
C SER A 259 -16.51 -12.45 7.38
N VAL A 260 -16.88 -13.44 6.56
CA VAL A 260 -18.27 -13.74 6.17
C VAL A 260 -18.61 -15.10 6.75
N THR A 261 -19.60 -15.16 7.64
CA THR A 261 -19.93 -16.40 8.37
C THR A 261 -21.42 -16.61 8.49
N ASP A 262 -21.83 -17.88 8.56
CA ASP A 262 -23.15 -18.29 9.02
C ASP A 262 -23.02 -18.85 10.43
N TYR A 263 -23.96 -18.52 11.28
CA TYR A 263 -24.02 -19.06 12.63
C TYR A 263 -25.20 -20.02 12.75
N THR A 264 -24.91 -21.30 12.95
CA THR A 264 -25.77 -22.42 13.40
C THR A 264 -26.32 -23.39 12.34
N LYS A 265 -26.16 -24.70 12.68
CA LYS A 265 -26.68 -25.85 11.94
C LYS A 265 -28.21 -26.01 11.98
N ASP A 266 -28.90 -25.32 12.88
CA ASP A 266 -30.28 -25.70 13.26
C ASP A 266 -31.35 -24.70 12.78
N TYR A 267 -31.02 -23.67 12.03
CA TYR A 267 -31.96 -22.63 11.64
C TYR A 267 -32.03 -22.41 10.13
N GLN A 268 -33.26 -22.38 9.64
CA GLN A 268 -33.56 -22.13 8.21
C GLN A 268 -33.56 -20.63 7.90
N GLY A 269 -32.43 -19.98 8.00
CA GLY A 269 -32.29 -18.59 7.59
C GLY A 269 -32.18 -18.44 6.07
N THR A 270 -32.92 -17.51 5.48
CA THR A 270 -32.97 -17.26 4.03
C THR A 270 -32.21 -16.00 3.62
N SER A 271 -31.41 -15.42 4.50
CA SER A 271 -30.73 -14.15 4.24
C SER A 271 -29.41 -14.32 3.48
N SER A 272 -29.13 -13.42 2.54
CA SER A 272 -27.87 -13.32 1.83
C SER A 272 -27.04 -12.13 2.33
N ILE A 273 -25.75 -12.13 2.03
CA ILE A 273 -24.84 -11.01 2.32
C ILE A 273 -24.42 -10.38 1.00
N LYS A 274 -24.52 -9.06 0.90
CA LYS A 274 -23.89 -8.25 -0.12
C LYS A 274 -22.92 -7.27 0.54
N GLY A 275 -21.64 -7.58 0.49
CA GLY A 275 -20.56 -6.71 0.97
C GLY A 275 -19.84 -6.05 -0.20
N SER A 276 -19.74 -4.75 -0.19
CA SER A 276 -18.99 -3.96 -1.17
C SER A 276 -18.00 -3.07 -0.44
N PHE A 277 -16.72 -3.20 -0.78
CA PHE A 277 -15.63 -2.42 -0.24
C PHE A 277 -14.87 -1.77 -1.39
N ALA A 278 -15.03 -0.47 -1.55
CA ALA A 278 -14.40 0.31 -2.59
C ALA A 278 -13.50 1.40 -2.00
N ALA A 279 -12.28 1.56 -2.56
CA ALA A 279 -11.37 2.64 -2.17
C ALA A 279 -10.35 2.93 -3.28
N LYS A 280 -9.57 4.01 -3.14
CA LYS A 280 -8.40 4.22 -4.00
C LYS A 280 -7.34 3.17 -3.71
N ASN A 281 -7.04 2.94 -2.43
CA ASN A 281 -6.11 1.92 -1.97
C ASN A 281 -6.74 1.11 -0.85
N ILE A 282 -6.58 -0.20 -0.90
CA ILE A 282 -7.05 -1.15 0.10
C ILE A 282 -5.86 -1.97 0.61
N SER A 283 -5.67 -1.97 1.92
CA SER A 283 -4.69 -2.82 2.60
C SER A 283 -5.39 -3.63 3.69
N ILE A 284 -5.34 -4.94 3.58
CA ILE A 284 -5.93 -5.89 4.55
C ILE A 284 -4.82 -6.81 5.06
N ASP A 285 -4.53 -6.71 6.34
CA ASP A 285 -3.71 -7.65 7.10
C ASP A 285 -4.60 -8.36 8.12
N GLY A 286 -5.02 -9.56 7.80
CA GLY A 286 -6.01 -10.28 8.58
C GLY A 286 -5.47 -11.13 9.72
N GLY A 287 -4.16 -11.10 9.96
CA GLY A 287 -3.53 -12.01 10.91
C GLY A 287 -3.50 -13.43 10.33
N THR A 288 -4.45 -14.29 10.67
CA THR A 288 -4.50 -15.66 10.12
C THR A 288 -5.07 -15.68 8.70
N TYR A 289 -6.15 -14.97 8.45
CA TYR A 289 -6.82 -14.87 7.15
C TYR A 289 -7.00 -13.40 6.76
N GLY A 290 -6.59 -13.02 5.56
CA GLY A 290 -6.88 -11.68 5.05
C GLY A 290 -8.40 -11.50 4.90
N ILE A 291 -8.99 -12.31 4.04
CA ILE A 291 -10.44 -12.41 3.83
C ILE A 291 -10.86 -13.85 4.02
N ARG A 292 -11.91 -14.06 4.78
CA ARG A 292 -12.42 -15.38 5.11
C ARG A 292 -13.92 -15.48 4.88
N SER A 293 -14.34 -16.56 4.22
CA SER A 293 -15.72 -17.04 4.25
C SER A 293 -15.75 -18.41 4.91
N ASN A 294 -16.65 -18.59 5.88
CA ASN A 294 -16.89 -19.91 6.46
C ASN A 294 -18.41 -20.09 6.64
N ARG A 295 -19.01 -20.80 5.71
CA ARG A 295 -20.45 -21.01 5.63
C ARG A 295 -20.74 -22.51 5.78
N SER A 296 -21.34 -22.88 6.89
CA SER A 296 -21.45 -24.26 7.34
C SER A 296 -22.86 -24.85 7.29
N THR A 297 -23.84 -24.16 6.68
CA THR A 297 -25.23 -24.62 6.73
C THR A 297 -25.83 -24.87 5.35
N GLU A 298 -26.58 -25.97 5.21
CA GLU A 298 -27.29 -26.38 3.97
C GLU A 298 -28.32 -25.35 3.47
N ASN A 299 -28.67 -24.35 4.29
CA ASN A 299 -29.68 -23.32 4.00
C ASN A 299 -29.07 -21.94 3.69
N SER A 300 -27.74 -21.83 3.57
CA SER A 300 -27.07 -20.60 3.18
C SER A 300 -27.52 -20.16 1.79
N ARG A 301 -27.76 -18.86 1.58
CA ARG A 301 -28.01 -18.30 0.26
C ARG A 301 -26.74 -17.74 -0.35
N ASP A 302 -26.72 -17.67 -1.66
CA ASP A 302 -25.63 -17.06 -2.42
C ASP A 302 -25.34 -15.64 -1.89
N SER A 303 -24.08 -15.40 -1.56
CA SER A 303 -23.59 -14.12 -1.06
C SER A 303 -22.51 -13.59 -1.98
N VAL A 304 -22.35 -12.28 -1.97
CA VAL A 304 -21.36 -11.60 -2.80
C VAL A 304 -20.49 -10.70 -1.91
N LEU A 305 -19.19 -10.78 -2.13
CA LEU A 305 -18.19 -9.88 -1.54
C LEU A 305 -17.39 -9.24 -2.66
N ASP A 306 -17.61 -7.95 -2.85
CA ASP A 306 -16.92 -7.12 -3.83
C ASP A 306 -15.84 -6.30 -3.12
N VAL A 307 -14.59 -6.37 -3.61
CA VAL A 307 -13.45 -5.61 -3.10
C VAL A 307 -12.78 -4.90 -4.28
N THR A 308 -13.00 -3.60 -4.39
CA THR A 308 -12.57 -2.82 -5.55
C THR A 308 -11.62 -1.72 -5.13
N ALA A 309 -10.38 -1.75 -5.61
CA ALA A 309 -9.43 -0.67 -5.45
C ALA A 309 -9.15 0.04 -6.79
N GLU A 310 -9.05 1.36 -6.74
CA GLU A 310 -8.67 2.11 -7.95
C GLU A 310 -7.23 1.77 -8.36
N ASN A 311 -6.29 1.84 -7.38
CA ASN A 311 -4.85 1.68 -7.61
C ASN A 311 -4.32 0.35 -7.06
N SER A 312 -4.42 0.14 -5.74
CA SER A 312 -3.75 -0.97 -5.06
C SER A 312 -4.66 -1.73 -4.11
N LEU A 313 -4.70 -3.04 -4.26
CA LEU A 313 -5.33 -3.99 -3.36
C LEU A 313 -4.26 -4.95 -2.81
N VAL A 314 -3.99 -4.88 -1.51
CA VAL A 314 -3.07 -5.78 -0.81
C VAL A 314 -3.84 -6.56 0.24
N VAL A 315 -3.79 -7.87 0.17
CA VAL A 315 -4.45 -8.77 1.12
C VAL A 315 -3.44 -9.79 1.65
N ASN A 316 -3.17 -9.71 2.94
CA ASN A 316 -2.24 -10.60 3.62
C ASN A 316 -2.96 -11.45 4.68
N GLY A 317 -2.55 -12.70 4.80
CA GLY A 317 -2.97 -13.61 5.85
C GLY A 317 -1.83 -14.54 6.26
N GLY A 318 -1.63 -14.75 7.56
CA GLY A 318 -0.59 -15.64 8.07
C GLY A 318 -0.78 -17.11 7.65
N LYS A 319 -2.00 -17.47 7.27
CA LYS A 319 -2.33 -18.77 6.68
C LYS A 319 -2.79 -18.62 5.23
N ASN A 320 -3.89 -17.90 4.98
CA ASN A 320 -4.42 -17.67 3.65
C ASN A 320 -4.70 -16.17 3.45
N ALA A 321 -4.35 -15.62 2.29
CA ALA A 321 -4.80 -14.28 1.96
C ALA A 321 -6.33 -14.26 1.77
N VAL A 322 -6.86 -15.22 1.02
CA VAL A 322 -8.31 -15.42 0.86
C VAL A 322 -8.64 -16.88 1.10
N TRP A 323 -9.62 -17.14 1.94
CA TRP A 323 -10.18 -18.45 2.17
C TRP A 323 -11.70 -18.45 2.01
N LEU A 324 -12.19 -19.15 1.00
CA LEU A 324 -13.60 -19.33 0.70
C LEU A 324 -13.99 -20.78 1.05
N ASN A 325 -14.61 -20.97 2.21
CA ASN A 325 -15.10 -22.27 2.63
C ASN A 325 -16.62 -22.27 2.64
N ASN A 326 -17.22 -23.08 1.78
CA ASN A 326 -18.66 -23.23 1.67
C ASN A 326 -19.01 -24.73 1.69
N GLU A 327 -19.79 -25.13 2.70
CA GLU A 327 -20.44 -26.42 2.66
C GLU A 327 -21.72 -26.32 1.83
N ALA A 328 -21.97 -27.32 0.97
CA ALA A 328 -23.25 -27.65 0.35
C ALA A 328 -23.97 -26.54 -0.49
N GLY A 329 -23.47 -26.28 -1.67
CA GLY A 329 -24.34 -25.83 -2.80
C GLY A 329 -24.73 -24.36 -2.86
N HIS A 330 -24.47 -23.54 -1.84
CA HIS A 330 -24.67 -22.10 -1.85
C HIS A 330 -23.40 -21.38 -1.54
N GLY A 331 -22.73 -20.91 -2.61
CA GLY A 331 -21.38 -20.36 -2.53
C GLY A 331 -21.33 -18.87 -2.22
N ILE A 332 -20.17 -18.43 -1.78
CA ILE A 332 -19.80 -17.03 -1.86
C ILE A 332 -19.19 -16.75 -3.22
N THR A 333 -19.58 -15.63 -3.83
CA THR A 333 -18.86 -15.03 -4.95
C THR A 333 -17.97 -13.93 -4.41
N PHE A 334 -16.67 -14.12 -4.56
CA PHE A 334 -15.65 -13.11 -4.22
C PHE A 334 -15.18 -12.45 -5.51
N ASN A 335 -15.37 -11.15 -5.60
CA ASN A 335 -14.90 -10.34 -6.71
C ASN A 335 -13.85 -9.37 -6.19
N ALA A 336 -12.66 -9.38 -6.78
CA ALA A 336 -11.59 -8.43 -6.54
C ALA A 336 -11.26 -7.67 -7.82
N GLU A 337 -11.12 -6.35 -7.73
CA GLU A 337 -10.70 -5.52 -8.85
C GLU A 337 -9.72 -4.46 -8.39
N ALA A 338 -8.56 -4.35 -9.09
CA ALA A 338 -7.57 -3.31 -8.83
C ALA A 338 -6.67 -3.08 -10.05
N ALA A 339 -5.96 -1.94 -10.11
CA ALA A 339 -4.84 -1.83 -11.05
C ALA A 339 -3.72 -2.79 -10.63
N ASN A 340 -3.34 -2.79 -9.35
CA ASN A 340 -2.35 -3.71 -8.79
C ASN A 340 -2.98 -4.52 -7.65
N ALA A 341 -3.01 -5.84 -7.76
CA ALA A 341 -3.53 -6.73 -6.74
C ALA A 341 -2.44 -7.68 -6.21
N THR A 342 -2.33 -7.79 -4.89
CA THR A 342 -1.41 -8.71 -4.22
C THR A 342 -2.15 -9.50 -3.16
N PHE A 343 -2.05 -10.82 -3.23
CA PHE A 343 -2.61 -11.75 -2.26
C PHE A 343 -1.48 -12.63 -1.71
N THR A 344 -1.18 -12.49 -0.42
CA THR A 344 -0.08 -13.23 0.22
C THR A 344 -0.61 -14.03 1.39
N GLY A 345 -0.53 -15.36 1.29
CA GLY A 345 -0.82 -16.29 2.39
C GLY A 345 0.44 -16.99 2.85
N GLY A 346 0.60 -17.26 4.13
CA GLY A 346 1.70 -18.07 4.64
C GLY A 346 1.61 -19.54 4.22
N GLU A 347 0.43 -20.07 3.96
CA GLU A 347 0.24 -21.41 3.38
C GLU A 347 -0.29 -21.30 1.95
N GLU A 348 -1.39 -20.60 1.74
CA GLU A 348 -2.04 -20.49 0.44
C GLU A 348 -2.45 -19.05 0.14
N GLY A 349 -2.20 -18.60 -1.09
CA GLY A 349 -2.62 -17.30 -1.55
C GLY A 349 -4.16 -17.20 -1.57
N VAL A 350 -4.80 -17.98 -2.45
CA VAL A 350 -6.26 -18.10 -2.50
C VAL A 350 -6.67 -19.56 -2.42
N LEU A 351 -7.41 -19.89 -1.36
CA LEU A 351 -8.03 -21.21 -1.16
C LEU A 351 -9.54 -21.11 -1.34
N SER A 352 -10.13 -21.97 -2.14
CA SER A 352 -11.57 -22.05 -2.34
C SER A 352 -12.08 -23.47 -2.25
N GLU A 353 -13.05 -23.67 -1.36
CA GLU A 353 -13.82 -24.89 -1.15
C GLU A 353 -15.30 -24.57 -1.45
N ASN A 354 -15.78 -25.00 -2.62
CA ASN A 354 -17.13 -24.71 -3.16
C ASN A 354 -17.43 -23.18 -3.31
N GLY A 355 -16.47 -22.39 -3.74
CA GLY A 355 -16.63 -20.94 -3.93
C GLY A 355 -16.31 -20.48 -5.35
N THR A 356 -16.74 -19.26 -5.65
CA THR A 356 -16.40 -18.59 -6.91
C THR A 356 -15.53 -17.39 -6.62
N ALA A 357 -14.37 -17.28 -7.28
CA ALA A 357 -13.51 -16.11 -7.24
C ALA A 357 -13.34 -15.49 -8.62
N SER A 358 -13.47 -14.18 -8.72
CA SER A 358 -13.18 -13.39 -9.91
C SER A 358 -12.20 -12.30 -9.54
N ILE A 359 -10.99 -12.35 -10.10
CA ILE A 359 -9.94 -11.37 -9.85
C ILE A 359 -9.61 -10.66 -11.16
N LYS A 360 -9.81 -9.35 -11.17
CA LYS A 360 -9.51 -8.46 -12.29
C LYS A 360 -8.40 -7.50 -11.89
N ALA A 361 -7.26 -7.60 -12.55
CA ALA A 361 -6.14 -6.69 -12.27
C ALA A 361 -5.29 -6.47 -13.53
N ASP A 362 -4.63 -5.32 -13.61
CA ASP A 362 -3.63 -5.06 -14.65
C ASP A 362 -2.32 -5.76 -14.27
N SER A 363 -2.01 -5.79 -12.96
CA SER A 363 -0.92 -6.57 -12.38
C SER A 363 -1.42 -7.36 -11.18
N LEU A 364 -1.22 -8.68 -11.19
CA LEU A 364 -1.64 -9.58 -10.12
C LEU A 364 -0.46 -10.38 -9.59
N THR A 365 -0.30 -10.42 -8.28
CA THR A 365 0.61 -11.35 -7.59
C THR A 365 -0.16 -12.18 -6.59
N VAL A 366 -0.02 -13.50 -6.66
CA VAL A 366 -0.59 -14.43 -5.69
C VAL A 366 0.50 -15.34 -5.17
N SER A 367 0.67 -15.36 -3.86
CA SER A 367 1.76 -16.10 -3.20
C SER A 367 1.25 -16.97 -2.06
N GLY A 368 1.80 -18.16 -1.93
CA GLY A 368 1.61 -19.05 -0.80
C GLY A 368 2.67 -20.16 -0.77
N ASP A 369 3.19 -20.47 0.41
CA ASP A 369 4.27 -21.47 0.57
C ASP A 369 3.87 -22.86 0.06
N LYS A 370 2.60 -23.24 0.20
CA LYS A 370 2.05 -24.49 -0.34
C LYS A 370 1.47 -24.30 -1.73
N SER A 371 0.61 -23.28 -1.88
CA SER A 371 -0.09 -23.02 -3.14
C SER A 371 -0.38 -21.53 -3.31
N ALA A 372 -0.11 -21.01 -4.51
CA ALA A 372 -0.64 -19.71 -4.90
C ALA A 372 -2.19 -19.79 -5.02
N LEU A 373 -2.69 -20.79 -5.72
CA LEU A 373 -4.11 -21.02 -5.97
C LEU A 373 -4.47 -22.47 -5.64
N ASN A 374 -5.49 -22.66 -4.81
CA ASN A 374 -6.03 -23.99 -4.48
C ASN A 374 -7.56 -23.96 -4.51
N PHE A 375 -8.16 -24.57 -5.53
CA PHE A 375 -9.60 -24.58 -5.76
C PHE A 375 -10.09 -26.02 -5.88
N ASP A 376 -11.04 -26.40 -5.06
CA ASP A 376 -11.64 -27.71 -5.08
C ASP A 376 -12.55 -27.94 -6.32
N LYS A 377 -13.14 -29.13 -6.40
CA LYS A 377 -13.97 -29.52 -7.53
C LYS A 377 -15.27 -28.69 -7.69
N GLY A 378 -15.79 -28.15 -6.58
CA GLY A 378 -16.97 -27.31 -6.55
C GLY A 378 -16.71 -25.84 -6.83
N SER A 379 -15.45 -25.46 -6.99
CA SER A 379 -15.01 -24.08 -7.08
C SER A 379 -14.73 -23.63 -8.50
N SER A 380 -14.81 -22.32 -8.72
CA SER A 380 -14.45 -21.69 -10.00
C SER A 380 -13.60 -20.43 -9.80
N LEU A 381 -12.67 -20.20 -10.74
CA LEU A 381 -11.78 -19.04 -10.75
C LEU A 381 -11.87 -18.31 -12.09
N THR A 382 -11.98 -16.99 -12.06
CA THR A 382 -11.78 -16.15 -13.23
C THR A 382 -10.62 -15.20 -12.96
N LEU A 383 -9.62 -15.18 -13.85
CA LEU A 383 -8.56 -14.18 -13.93
C LEU A 383 -8.75 -13.36 -15.21
N ALA A 384 -8.84 -12.04 -15.07
CA ALA A 384 -9.00 -11.16 -16.20
C ALA A 384 -8.20 -9.85 -15.98
N ASN A 385 -7.89 -9.15 -17.07
CA ASN A 385 -7.40 -7.78 -16.96
C ASN A 385 -8.56 -6.86 -16.53
N LYS A 386 -8.24 -5.81 -15.79
CA LYS A 386 -9.20 -4.78 -15.39
C LYS A 386 -9.78 -4.08 -16.62
N THR A 387 -8.97 -3.88 -17.64
CA THR A 387 -9.35 -3.28 -18.93
C THR A 387 -9.36 -4.37 -20.00
N ASP A 388 -10.51 -4.75 -20.51
CA ASP A 388 -10.70 -5.88 -21.45
C ASP A 388 -9.80 -5.85 -22.71
N SER A 389 -9.16 -4.74 -23.01
CA SER A 389 -8.33 -4.55 -24.23
C SER A 389 -6.83 -4.75 -24.00
N GLN A 390 -6.38 -4.95 -22.75
CA GLN A 390 -4.97 -5.11 -22.40
C GLN A 390 -4.69 -6.49 -21.80
N THR A 391 -3.43 -6.91 -21.81
CA THR A 391 -2.97 -8.13 -21.15
C THR A 391 -2.52 -7.82 -19.73
N ALA A 392 -2.99 -8.60 -18.76
CA ALA A 392 -2.57 -8.51 -17.38
C ALA A 392 -1.29 -9.30 -17.14
N ASN A 393 -0.40 -8.77 -16.31
CA ASN A 393 0.77 -9.50 -15.81
C ASN A 393 0.38 -10.21 -14.51
N THR A 394 0.38 -11.54 -14.53
CA THR A 394 0.01 -12.37 -13.38
C THR A 394 1.20 -13.20 -12.92
N THR A 395 1.63 -13.02 -11.68
CA THR A 395 2.68 -13.83 -11.03
C THR A 395 2.05 -14.76 -10.01
N LEU A 396 2.34 -16.07 -10.13
CA LEU A 396 1.85 -17.10 -9.24
C LEU A 396 3.04 -17.78 -8.55
N ASN A 397 3.22 -17.52 -7.25
CA ASN A 397 4.31 -18.06 -6.44
C ASN A 397 3.79 -19.27 -5.62
N GLY A 398 4.08 -20.47 -6.05
CA GLY A 398 3.63 -21.72 -5.44
C GLY A 398 2.81 -22.60 -6.39
N ASN A 399 2.31 -23.71 -5.88
CA ASN A 399 1.49 -24.63 -6.68
C ASN A 399 0.17 -23.97 -7.11
N VAL A 400 -0.30 -24.34 -8.27
CA VAL A 400 -1.64 -24.04 -8.78
C VAL A 400 -2.41 -25.34 -8.89
N THR A 401 -3.48 -25.48 -8.10
CA THR A 401 -4.36 -26.64 -8.13
C THR A 401 -5.80 -26.16 -8.25
N ILE A 402 -6.42 -26.40 -9.40
CA ILE A 402 -7.82 -26.06 -9.65
C ILE A 402 -8.53 -27.33 -10.11
N ALA A 403 -9.14 -28.03 -9.14
CA ALA A 403 -9.90 -29.24 -9.41
C ALA A 403 -11.28 -28.93 -10.02
N GLY A 404 -11.77 -27.73 -9.92
CA GLY A 404 -12.95 -27.21 -10.58
C GLY A 404 -12.65 -26.59 -11.95
N SER A 405 -13.19 -25.39 -12.21
CA SER A 405 -13.02 -24.68 -13.47
C SER A 405 -12.26 -23.36 -13.30
N ALA A 406 -11.49 -23.03 -14.34
CA ALA A 406 -10.82 -21.73 -14.43
C ALA A 406 -11.12 -21.06 -15.78
N THR A 407 -11.21 -19.73 -15.76
CA THR A 407 -11.28 -18.89 -16.95
C THR A 407 -10.15 -17.88 -16.88
N PHE A 408 -9.25 -17.87 -17.88
CA PHE A 408 -8.17 -16.89 -18.01
C PHE A 408 -8.41 -16.05 -19.25
N LYS A 409 -8.50 -14.75 -19.07
CA LYS A 409 -8.78 -13.82 -20.14
C LYS A 409 -7.76 -12.70 -20.19
N ASN A 410 -7.02 -12.59 -21.30
CA ASN A 410 -5.97 -11.61 -21.50
C ASN A 410 -4.92 -11.68 -20.37
N GLN A 411 -4.29 -12.84 -20.15
CA GLN A 411 -3.33 -13.07 -19.07
C GLN A 411 -1.95 -13.44 -19.60
N ASP A 412 -0.92 -12.78 -19.11
CA ASP A 412 0.47 -13.22 -19.18
C ASP A 412 0.84 -13.76 -17.78
N ILE A 413 0.80 -15.08 -17.64
CA ILE A 413 0.95 -15.76 -16.35
C ILE A 413 2.38 -16.26 -16.23
N ASN A 414 3.11 -15.81 -15.22
CA ASN A 414 4.37 -16.39 -14.81
C ASN A 414 4.16 -17.20 -13.52
N GLN A 415 4.17 -18.51 -13.63
CA GLN A 415 4.22 -19.39 -12.47
C GLN A 415 5.69 -19.60 -12.06
N THR A 416 6.12 -19.00 -10.98
CA THR A 416 7.53 -18.96 -10.59
C THR A 416 8.03 -20.27 -10.00
N ALA A 417 7.15 -21.07 -9.39
CA ALA A 417 7.51 -22.36 -8.79
C ALA A 417 6.31 -23.30 -8.66
N GLY A 418 6.58 -24.60 -8.51
CA GLY A 418 5.58 -25.63 -8.23
C GLY A 418 4.90 -26.18 -9.48
N THR A 419 3.77 -26.85 -9.28
CA THR A 419 2.99 -27.51 -10.34
C THR A 419 1.78 -26.68 -10.74
N PHE A 420 1.33 -26.82 -11.98
CA PHE A 420 0.16 -26.19 -12.54
C PHE A 420 -0.87 -27.21 -12.97
N HIS A 421 -1.86 -27.47 -12.14
CA HIS A 421 -2.87 -28.50 -12.35
C HIS A 421 -4.27 -27.88 -12.41
N VAL A 422 -4.93 -27.94 -13.57
CA VAL A 422 -6.28 -27.39 -13.78
C VAL A 422 -7.16 -28.44 -14.44
N SER A 423 -8.31 -28.79 -13.86
CA SER A 423 -9.23 -29.76 -14.43
C SER A 423 -9.90 -29.25 -15.70
N THR A 424 -10.47 -28.06 -15.66
CA THR A 424 -11.10 -27.42 -16.82
C THR A 424 -10.64 -25.98 -16.92
N LEU A 425 -10.02 -25.64 -18.03
CA LEU A 425 -9.54 -24.29 -18.32
C LEU A 425 -10.17 -23.77 -19.60
N ASP A 426 -10.80 -22.61 -19.50
CA ASP A 426 -11.14 -21.78 -20.64
C ASP A 426 -10.15 -20.61 -20.70
N ALA A 427 -9.35 -20.54 -21.78
CA ALA A 427 -8.33 -19.51 -21.91
C ALA A 427 -8.52 -18.74 -23.23
N SER A 428 -8.46 -17.41 -23.15
CA SER A 428 -8.52 -16.55 -24.33
C SER A 428 -7.39 -15.52 -24.27
N ASN A 429 -6.62 -15.40 -25.35
CA ASN A 429 -5.49 -14.48 -25.48
C ASN A 429 -4.57 -14.53 -24.23
N SER A 430 -4.21 -15.75 -23.82
CA SER A 430 -3.47 -15.96 -22.59
C SER A 430 -2.21 -16.77 -22.82
N LYS A 431 -1.20 -16.51 -21.99
CA LYS A 431 0.08 -17.21 -21.99
C LYS A 431 0.39 -17.72 -20.59
N LEU A 432 0.98 -18.91 -20.48
CA LEU A 432 1.52 -19.48 -19.24
C LEU A 432 3.01 -19.74 -19.40
N THR A 433 3.83 -19.06 -18.63
CA THR A 433 5.24 -19.40 -18.44
C THR A 433 5.36 -20.28 -17.20
N PHE A 434 5.77 -21.53 -17.39
CA PHE A 434 5.92 -22.51 -16.30
C PHE A 434 7.38 -22.65 -15.88
N ASN A 435 7.63 -22.88 -14.59
CA ASN A 435 8.96 -23.02 -13.99
C ASN A 435 9.15 -24.36 -13.25
N THR A 436 8.58 -25.45 -13.79
CA THR A 436 8.71 -26.79 -13.25
C THR A 436 9.33 -27.76 -14.25
N THR A 437 10.14 -28.69 -13.76
CA THR A 437 10.66 -29.81 -14.55
C THR A 437 10.08 -31.16 -14.09
N GLU A 438 9.09 -31.12 -13.20
CA GLU A 438 8.46 -32.31 -12.65
C GLU A 438 7.66 -33.07 -13.71
N ASN A 439 7.65 -34.39 -13.60
CA ASN A 439 6.81 -35.24 -14.46
C ASN A 439 5.34 -34.94 -14.22
N GLY A 440 4.66 -34.50 -15.26
CA GLY A 440 3.29 -34.00 -15.18
C GLY A 440 3.15 -32.73 -14.33
N GLY A 441 4.17 -31.89 -14.25
CA GLY A 441 4.16 -30.62 -13.52
C GLY A 441 3.16 -29.60 -14.09
N VAL A 442 2.85 -29.68 -15.39
CA VAL A 442 1.77 -28.93 -16.04
C VAL A 442 0.70 -29.92 -16.49
N LYS A 443 -0.49 -29.88 -15.89
CA LYS A 443 -1.62 -30.75 -16.23
C LYS A 443 -2.89 -29.96 -16.45
N ILE A 444 -3.49 -30.09 -17.63
CA ILE A 444 -4.83 -29.56 -17.92
C ILE A 444 -5.71 -30.71 -18.41
N GLY A 445 -6.87 -30.88 -17.77
CA GLY A 445 -7.81 -31.94 -18.14
C GLY A 445 -8.56 -31.58 -19.43
N THR A 446 -9.25 -30.45 -19.44
CA THR A 446 -9.94 -29.90 -20.62
C THR A 446 -9.45 -28.49 -20.85
N LEU A 447 -9.04 -28.19 -22.09
CA LEU A 447 -8.64 -26.85 -22.51
C LEU A 447 -9.54 -26.35 -23.64
N THR A 448 -10.23 -25.25 -23.42
CA THR A 448 -10.91 -24.47 -24.45
C THR A 448 -10.18 -23.17 -24.70
N GLY A 449 -10.29 -22.64 -25.92
CA GLY A 449 -9.63 -21.41 -26.30
C GLY A 449 -8.14 -21.55 -26.63
N ASP A 450 -7.40 -20.45 -26.48
CA ASP A 450 -6.01 -20.31 -26.92
C ASP A 450 -5.11 -19.95 -25.72
N LEU A 451 -4.42 -20.96 -25.18
CA LEU A 451 -3.38 -20.80 -24.16
C LEU A 451 -2.02 -21.07 -24.79
N LYS A 452 -1.18 -20.07 -24.93
CA LYS A 452 0.23 -20.26 -25.28
C LYS A 452 1.01 -20.75 -24.08
N LEU A 453 1.97 -21.63 -24.30
CA LEU A 453 2.81 -22.21 -23.26
C LEU A 453 4.28 -21.85 -23.50
N GLU A 454 4.95 -21.36 -22.49
CA GLU A 454 6.41 -21.08 -22.49
C GLU A 454 7.10 -21.75 -21.32
N ALA A 455 8.35 -22.16 -21.49
CA ALA A 455 9.21 -22.58 -20.40
C ALA A 455 9.96 -21.38 -19.82
N GLY A 456 9.92 -21.22 -18.50
CA GLY A 456 10.72 -20.18 -17.85
C GLY A 456 12.23 -20.49 -17.88
N ALA A 457 13.04 -19.49 -17.63
CA ALA A 457 14.51 -19.60 -17.62
C ALA A 457 15.01 -20.73 -16.72
N SER A 458 14.40 -20.91 -15.55
CA SER A 458 14.74 -21.99 -14.60
C SER A 458 14.64 -23.40 -15.18
N VAL A 459 13.68 -23.63 -16.09
CA VAL A 459 13.49 -24.91 -16.76
C VAL A 459 14.62 -25.13 -17.76
N THR A 460 14.93 -24.10 -18.56
CA THR A 460 16.03 -24.17 -19.55
C THR A 460 17.38 -24.37 -18.87
N GLU A 461 17.65 -23.64 -17.80
CA GLU A 461 18.90 -23.77 -17.04
C GLU A 461 19.03 -25.15 -16.39
N LYS A 462 17.97 -25.65 -15.75
CA LYS A 462 17.98 -26.94 -15.07
C LYS A 462 18.15 -28.11 -16.04
N LEU A 463 17.59 -28.04 -17.22
CA LEU A 463 17.73 -29.06 -18.26
C LEU A 463 18.97 -28.85 -19.15
N GLY A 464 19.54 -27.64 -19.16
CA GLY A 464 20.80 -27.29 -19.76
C GLY A 464 20.76 -26.87 -21.22
N SER A 465 19.61 -26.98 -21.91
CA SER A 465 19.38 -26.35 -23.24
C SER A 465 17.91 -26.34 -23.64
N ALA A 466 17.55 -25.50 -24.62
CA ALA A 466 16.21 -25.42 -25.18
C ALA A 466 15.77 -26.74 -25.84
N GLU A 467 16.69 -27.47 -26.50
CA GLU A 467 16.41 -28.75 -27.15
C GLU A 467 16.03 -29.81 -26.10
N LYS A 468 16.71 -29.80 -24.95
CA LYS A 468 16.38 -30.72 -23.85
C LYS A 468 15.05 -30.35 -23.20
N VAL A 469 14.71 -29.09 -23.15
CA VAL A 469 13.36 -28.64 -22.72
C VAL A 469 12.29 -29.17 -23.68
N ALA A 470 12.47 -29.01 -24.98
CA ALA A 470 11.56 -29.52 -25.99
C ALA A 470 11.36 -31.04 -25.91
N GLU A 471 12.45 -31.81 -25.62
CA GLU A 471 12.38 -33.24 -25.40
C GLU A 471 11.62 -33.61 -24.10
N ALA A 472 11.87 -32.84 -23.02
CA ALA A 472 11.25 -33.04 -21.70
C ALA A 472 9.76 -32.67 -21.66
N LEU A 473 9.24 -31.91 -22.63
CA LEU A 473 7.81 -31.60 -22.72
C LEU A 473 6.92 -32.84 -22.69
N LYS A 474 7.39 -33.96 -23.21
CA LYS A 474 6.67 -35.25 -23.21
C LYS A 474 6.34 -35.73 -21.80
N THR A 475 7.14 -35.35 -20.83
CA THR A 475 7.01 -35.75 -19.43
C THR A 475 6.47 -34.65 -18.55
N ILE A 476 6.88 -33.39 -18.80
CA ILE A 476 6.43 -32.22 -18.03
C ILE A 476 4.96 -31.94 -18.25
N ILE A 477 4.46 -32.01 -19.51
CA ILE A 477 3.07 -31.75 -19.86
C ILE A 477 2.25 -33.04 -19.78
N GLY A 478 1.18 -33.01 -18.99
CA GLY A 478 0.29 -34.14 -18.79
C GLY A 478 -1.19 -33.75 -18.82
N GLY A 479 -2.08 -34.72 -18.56
CA GLY A 479 -3.52 -34.54 -18.60
C GLY A 479 -4.10 -34.80 -19.99
N ASN A 480 -5.45 -34.73 -20.13
CA ASN A 480 -6.12 -35.05 -21.39
C ASN A 480 -5.90 -33.98 -22.48
N ALA A 481 -5.52 -32.76 -22.09
CA ALA A 481 -5.20 -31.65 -23.01
C ALA A 481 -3.69 -31.62 -23.40
N ALA A 482 -2.91 -32.66 -23.04
CA ALA A 482 -1.45 -32.65 -23.20
C ALA A 482 -1.01 -32.41 -24.65
N ASP A 483 -1.67 -33.03 -25.63
CA ASP A 483 -1.30 -32.86 -27.02
C ASP A 483 -1.56 -31.43 -27.51
N LYS A 484 -2.70 -30.84 -27.18
CA LYS A 484 -3.02 -29.45 -27.51
C LYS A 484 -2.04 -28.46 -26.83
N LEU A 485 -1.62 -28.74 -25.60
CA LEU A 485 -0.63 -27.92 -24.91
C LEU A 485 0.76 -27.97 -25.55
N LYS A 486 1.16 -29.15 -26.08
CA LYS A 486 2.42 -29.29 -26.80
C LYS A 486 2.37 -28.55 -28.14
N GLU A 487 1.23 -28.59 -28.85
CA GLU A 487 1.01 -27.79 -30.07
C GLU A 487 1.06 -26.29 -29.78
N ASN A 488 0.57 -25.85 -28.64
CA ASN A 488 0.58 -24.45 -28.21
C ASN A 488 1.88 -24.02 -27.53
N PHE A 489 2.87 -24.89 -27.43
CA PHE A 489 4.18 -24.55 -26.85
C PHE A 489 4.99 -23.73 -27.86
N VAL A 490 5.35 -22.53 -27.47
CA VAL A 490 5.97 -21.55 -28.36
C VAL A 490 7.46 -21.31 -28.10
N GLY A 491 8.02 -21.87 -27.05
CA GLY A 491 9.44 -21.71 -26.68
C GLY A 491 9.63 -21.40 -25.22
N GLY A 492 10.58 -20.58 -24.88
CA GLY A 492 10.88 -20.25 -23.49
C GLY A 492 11.94 -19.19 -23.32
N GLU A 493 12.18 -18.88 -22.07
CA GLU A 493 13.30 -18.05 -21.67
C GLU A 493 14.57 -18.87 -21.68
N ALA A 494 15.63 -18.25 -22.18
CA ALA A 494 16.93 -18.89 -22.22
C ALA A 494 17.72 -18.68 -20.93
N SER A 495 18.98 -19.11 -20.94
CA SER A 495 19.90 -18.93 -19.81
C SER A 495 20.07 -17.46 -19.45
N ASP A 496 20.77 -17.21 -18.37
CA ASP A 496 21.13 -15.89 -17.82
C ASP A 496 21.72 -14.88 -18.83
N MET A 497 22.07 -15.31 -20.06
CA MET A 497 22.64 -14.44 -21.09
C MET A 497 21.80 -14.30 -22.36
N THR A 498 21.12 -15.33 -22.82
CA THR A 498 20.38 -15.31 -24.08
C THR A 498 18.90 -15.15 -23.83
N GLY A 499 18.29 -14.07 -24.30
CA GLY A 499 16.94 -13.65 -23.99
C GLY A 499 15.84 -14.70 -24.10
N ALA A 500 15.43 -15.07 -25.28
CA ALA A 500 14.36 -16.06 -25.50
C ALA A 500 14.73 -17.03 -26.62
N TRP A 501 14.07 -18.16 -26.61
CA TRP A 501 14.10 -19.11 -27.72
C TRP A 501 12.65 -19.47 -28.11
N THR A 502 12.48 -19.75 -29.37
CA THR A 502 11.20 -20.20 -29.93
C THR A 502 11.26 -21.66 -30.31
N TYR A 503 10.11 -22.29 -30.25
CA TYR A 503 9.91 -23.68 -30.63
C TYR A 503 8.85 -23.77 -31.71
N ASP A 504 9.18 -24.44 -32.78
CA ASP A 504 8.25 -24.76 -33.85
C ASP A 504 7.72 -26.19 -33.60
N ALA A 505 6.44 -26.29 -33.22
CA ALA A 505 5.83 -27.58 -32.89
C ALA A 505 5.68 -28.53 -34.09
N ASP A 506 5.59 -28.00 -35.33
CA ASP A 506 5.44 -28.80 -36.54
C ASP A 506 6.78 -29.43 -36.97
N THR A 507 7.86 -28.69 -36.83
CA THR A 507 9.20 -29.17 -37.23
C THR A 507 10.07 -29.67 -36.10
N GLY A 508 9.71 -29.33 -34.85
CA GLY A 508 10.51 -29.57 -33.66
C GLY A 508 11.75 -28.68 -33.57
N ALA A 509 11.84 -27.63 -34.38
CA ALA A 509 13.01 -26.78 -34.44
C ALA A 509 13.04 -25.76 -33.31
N VAL A 510 14.23 -25.57 -32.72
CA VAL A 510 14.52 -24.54 -31.74
C VAL A 510 15.28 -23.40 -32.44
N SER A 511 14.84 -22.16 -32.18
CA SER A 511 15.52 -20.97 -32.70
C SER A 511 15.69 -19.95 -31.58
N TYR A 512 16.93 -19.46 -31.38
CA TYR A 512 17.24 -18.49 -30.34
C TYR A 512 16.95 -17.06 -30.85
N GLN A 513 16.25 -16.29 -30.02
CA GLN A 513 15.94 -14.88 -30.29
C GLN A 513 16.70 -14.00 -29.30
N GLY A 514 17.61 -13.14 -29.80
CA GLY A 514 18.46 -12.29 -28.97
C GLY A 514 17.82 -11.03 -28.39
N SER A 515 16.50 -10.84 -28.52
CA SER A 515 15.86 -9.58 -28.20
C SER A 515 15.12 -9.53 -26.84
N ARG A 516 15.05 -10.62 -26.11
CA ARG A 516 14.39 -10.65 -24.78
C ARG A 516 15.42 -10.89 -23.68
N LEU A 517 15.46 -9.95 -22.73
CA LEU A 517 16.35 -10.07 -21.56
C LEU A 517 15.98 -11.29 -20.72
N SER A 518 17.00 -12.00 -20.23
CA SER A 518 16.80 -13.04 -19.22
C SER A 518 16.36 -12.41 -17.88
N PRO A 519 15.78 -13.18 -16.95
CA PRO A 519 15.45 -12.66 -15.61
C PRO A 519 16.66 -12.06 -14.88
N THR A 520 17.86 -12.64 -15.05
CA THR A 520 19.09 -12.09 -14.46
C THR A 520 19.49 -10.76 -15.11
N LEU A 521 19.43 -10.67 -16.44
CA LEU A 521 19.72 -9.42 -17.15
C LEU A 521 18.68 -8.34 -16.86
N THR A 522 17.41 -8.71 -16.75
CA THR A 522 16.35 -7.78 -16.32
C THR A 522 16.64 -7.25 -14.93
N ALA A 523 17.07 -8.09 -13.99
CA ALA A 523 17.45 -7.66 -12.64
C ALA A 523 18.67 -6.73 -12.65
N VAL A 524 19.68 -7.02 -13.45
CA VAL A 524 20.83 -6.13 -13.66
C VAL A 524 20.40 -4.78 -14.23
N THR A 525 19.46 -4.78 -15.19
CA THR A 525 18.90 -3.54 -15.75
C THR A 525 18.16 -2.73 -14.67
N HIS A 526 17.35 -3.38 -13.84
CA HIS A 526 16.69 -2.73 -12.71
C HIS A 526 17.70 -2.08 -11.75
N ALA A 527 18.75 -2.80 -11.37
CA ALA A 527 19.78 -2.30 -10.47
C ALA A 527 20.50 -1.08 -11.06
N ASN A 528 20.88 -1.14 -12.35
CA ASN A 528 21.50 -0.01 -13.06
C ASN A 528 20.55 1.20 -13.09
N ALA A 529 19.29 1.03 -13.48
CA ALA A 529 18.32 2.12 -13.56
C ALA A 529 18.10 2.79 -12.19
N ALA A 530 17.96 2.00 -11.13
CA ALA A 530 17.78 2.53 -9.77
C ALA A 530 19.00 3.31 -9.27
N ASN A 531 20.21 2.79 -9.52
CA ASN A 531 21.45 3.42 -9.11
C ASN A 531 21.68 4.77 -9.82
N LEU A 532 21.39 4.82 -11.11
CA LEU A 532 21.46 6.06 -11.90
C LEU A 532 20.37 7.05 -11.50
N ALA A 533 19.16 6.59 -11.19
CA ALA A 533 18.08 7.43 -10.70
C ALA A 533 18.37 8.00 -9.31
N GLN A 534 19.10 7.28 -8.44
CA GLN A 534 19.57 7.78 -7.14
C GLN A 534 20.38 9.08 -7.26
N TRP A 535 21.25 9.18 -8.24
CA TRP A 535 22.03 10.40 -8.48
C TRP A 535 21.13 11.61 -8.83
N ARG A 536 20.07 11.39 -9.63
CA ARG A 536 19.09 12.42 -10.00
C ARG A 536 18.34 12.95 -8.78
N TYR A 537 18.04 12.10 -7.84
CA TYR A 537 17.37 12.41 -6.60
C TYR A 537 18.14 13.37 -5.67
N GLU A 538 19.46 13.40 -5.74
CA GLU A 538 20.28 14.25 -4.89
C GLU A 538 20.31 15.73 -5.30
N VAL A 539 19.40 16.19 -6.18
CA VAL A 539 19.25 17.62 -6.49
C VAL A 539 18.82 18.38 -5.24
N ASN A 540 19.63 19.33 -4.84
CA ASN A 540 19.51 20.05 -3.59
C ASN A 540 19.06 21.48 -3.81
N HIS A 541 17.79 21.77 -3.69
CA HIS A 541 17.29 23.15 -3.78
C HIS A 541 17.71 23.98 -2.54
N LEU A 542 17.93 25.28 -2.77
CA LEU A 542 18.32 26.20 -1.68
C LEU A 542 17.37 26.16 -0.50
N SER A 543 16.06 26.18 -0.76
CA SER A 543 15.02 26.20 0.28
C SER A 543 14.99 24.91 1.12
N GLU A 544 15.33 23.77 0.52
CA GLU A 544 15.37 22.47 1.19
C GLU A 544 16.65 22.28 2.02
N ARG A 545 17.75 22.92 1.60
CA ARG A 545 19.05 22.81 2.26
C ARG A 545 19.22 23.81 3.41
N LEU A 546 18.88 25.05 3.19
CA LEU A 546 19.15 26.16 4.10
C LEU A 546 17.91 26.85 4.66
N GLY A 547 16.71 26.56 4.14
CA GLY A 547 15.51 27.35 4.41
C GLY A 547 15.61 28.77 3.84
N ASP A 548 14.88 29.69 4.39
CA ASP A 548 14.96 31.10 3.99
C ASP A 548 16.15 31.81 4.70
N VAL A 549 17.30 31.77 4.05
CA VAL A 549 18.55 32.37 4.56
C VAL A 549 18.49 33.91 4.68
N ARG A 550 17.51 34.56 4.07
CA ARG A 550 17.35 36.03 4.11
C ARG A 550 16.94 36.56 5.49
N SER A 551 16.31 35.74 6.31
CA SER A 551 15.92 36.08 7.66
C SER A 551 17.02 35.92 8.71
N GLN A 552 18.23 35.51 8.31
CA GLN A 552 19.28 35.09 9.23
C GLN A 552 20.47 36.08 9.23
N ASN A 553 20.86 36.54 10.42
CA ASN A 553 21.88 37.59 10.61
C ASN A 553 23.25 37.06 11.09
N GLY A 554 23.46 35.74 11.18
CA GLY A 554 24.73 35.17 11.68
C GLY A 554 25.79 35.01 10.63
N ALA A 555 27.06 35.03 11.07
CA ALA A 555 28.23 34.88 10.18
C ALA A 555 28.58 33.42 9.87
N LEU A 556 28.20 32.47 10.74
CA LEU A 556 28.48 31.04 10.63
C LEU A 556 27.22 30.23 10.91
N GLY A 557 26.92 29.24 10.11
CA GLY A 557 25.78 28.34 10.27
C GLY A 557 26.18 26.88 10.23
N ALA A 558 25.44 26.06 10.99
CA ALA A 558 25.47 24.61 10.87
C ALA A 558 24.06 24.10 10.64
N TRP A 559 23.89 23.09 9.83
CA TRP A 559 22.59 22.53 9.51
C TRP A 559 22.63 21.02 9.33
N ALA A 560 21.48 20.40 9.56
CA ALA A 560 21.26 18.99 9.27
C ALA A 560 19.88 18.79 8.68
N ARG A 561 19.73 17.84 7.77
CA ARG A 561 18.45 17.43 7.24
C ARG A 561 18.39 15.93 6.99
N VAL A 562 17.17 15.41 6.99
CA VAL A 562 16.82 14.08 6.51
C VAL A 562 15.83 14.25 5.37
N TYR A 563 16.04 13.56 4.28
CA TYR A 563 15.14 13.55 3.15
C TYR A 563 15.06 12.16 2.53
N GLY A 564 13.96 11.88 1.86
CA GLY A 564 13.72 10.57 1.27
C GLY A 564 12.65 10.59 0.19
N THR A 565 12.64 9.57 -0.67
CA THR A 565 11.65 9.39 -1.72
C THR A 565 11.27 7.93 -1.89
N ASP A 566 10.05 7.71 -2.33
CA ASP A 566 9.60 6.49 -3.02
C ASP A 566 9.33 6.88 -4.46
N ALA A 567 10.09 6.30 -5.37
CA ALA A 567 10.08 6.71 -6.77
C ALA A 567 10.12 5.51 -7.72
N LYS A 568 9.78 5.79 -8.96
CA LYS A 568 9.74 4.82 -10.05
C LYS A 568 10.35 5.43 -11.30
N VAL A 569 11.21 4.67 -11.96
CA VAL A 569 11.65 4.92 -13.34
C VAL A 569 11.13 3.82 -14.24
N SER A 570 10.81 4.17 -15.48
CA SER A 570 10.21 3.22 -16.42
C SER A 570 10.69 3.51 -17.83
N ASP A 571 11.29 2.50 -18.45
CA ASP A 571 11.59 2.44 -19.89
C ASP A 571 11.42 0.97 -20.31
N SER A 572 12.46 0.25 -20.65
CA SER A 572 12.37 -1.18 -20.97
C SER A 572 12.00 -2.01 -19.74
N VAL A 573 12.43 -1.57 -18.55
CA VAL A 573 12.00 -2.09 -17.26
C VAL A 573 11.36 -1.00 -16.41
N SER A 574 10.45 -1.41 -15.51
CA SER A 574 9.82 -0.49 -14.57
C SER A 574 10.33 -0.77 -13.17
N THR A 575 11.18 0.12 -12.67
CA THR A 575 11.93 -0.06 -11.42
C THR A 575 11.43 0.89 -10.35
N LYS A 576 11.03 0.33 -9.21
CA LYS A 576 10.71 1.08 -8.00
C LYS A 576 11.90 1.05 -7.05
N PHE A 577 12.16 2.18 -6.41
CA PHE A 577 13.22 2.30 -5.42
C PHE A 577 12.86 3.29 -4.32
N THR A 578 13.43 3.07 -3.15
CA THR A 578 13.25 3.94 -1.99
C THR A 578 14.61 4.45 -1.55
N ASN A 579 14.75 5.77 -1.44
CA ASN A 579 15.96 6.42 -0.94
C ASN A 579 15.70 7.12 0.40
N ASN A 580 16.66 7.04 1.31
CA ASN A 580 16.69 7.81 2.56
C ASN A 580 18.08 8.41 2.76
N THR A 581 18.15 9.71 2.95
CA THR A 581 19.41 10.43 3.08
C THR A 581 19.46 11.24 4.38
N ILE A 582 20.57 11.16 5.09
CA ILE A 582 20.95 12.13 6.10
C ILE A 582 22.05 13.02 5.57
N GLN A 583 21.91 14.32 5.68
CA GLN A 583 22.88 15.29 5.23
C GLN A 583 23.16 16.30 6.34
N VAL A 584 24.44 16.61 6.54
CA VAL A 584 24.91 17.61 7.50
C VAL A 584 25.84 18.59 6.80
N GLY A 585 25.78 19.85 7.17
CA GLY A 585 26.61 20.86 6.53
C GLY A 585 26.86 22.07 7.42
N GLY A 586 27.80 22.88 6.96
CA GLY A 586 28.12 24.16 7.57
C GLY A 586 28.44 25.19 6.51
N ASP A 587 28.18 26.44 6.84
CA ASP A 587 28.39 27.56 5.94
C ASP A 587 28.84 28.81 6.69
N ALA A 588 29.43 29.69 5.95
CA ALA A 588 29.87 30.99 6.44
C ALA A 588 29.45 32.09 5.46
N LYS A 589 29.13 33.25 6.02
CA LYS A 589 28.89 34.45 5.24
C LYS A 589 30.22 35.06 4.80
N VAL A 590 30.37 35.28 3.50
CA VAL A 590 31.57 35.88 2.88
C VAL A 590 31.17 37.20 2.21
N GLY A 591 31.62 38.30 2.76
CA GLY A 591 31.16 39.62 2.40
C GLY A 591 29.67 39.83 2.76
N ASP A 592 29.00 40.71 2.04
CA ASP A 592 27.58 41.05 2.30
C ASP A 592 26.56 40.17 1.53
N THR A 593 27.04 39.44 0.53
CA THR A 593 26.18 38.81 -0.47
C THR A 593 26.26 37.30 -0.46
N TRP A 594 27.42 36.70 -0.18
CA TRP A 594 27.65 35.29 -0.34
C TRP A 594 27.58 34.51 0.98
N ILE A 595 26.95 33.33 0.90
CA ILE A 595 27.04 32.26 1.90
C ILE A 595 27.74 31.11 1.21
N VAL A 596 28.87 30.67 1.74
CA VAL A 596 29.68 29.58 1.18
C VAL A 596 29.77 28.45 2.20
N GLY A 597 29.59 27.23 1.76
CA GLY A 597 29.55 26.10 2.66
C GLY A 597 29.95 24.77 2.04
N ALA A 598 29.97 23.76 2.90
CA ALA A 598 30.18 22.38 2.52
C ALA A 598 29.18 21.47 3.26
N ALA A 599 28.88 20.33 2.66
CA ALA A 599 27.99 19.34 3.24
C ALA A 599 28.45 17.92 2.94
N PHE A 600 28.18 17.03 3.87
CA PHE A 600 28.35 15.58 3.71
C PHE A 600 26.98 14.91 3.79
N GLY A 601 26.71 13.96 2.88
CA GLY A 601 25.49 13.15 2.81
C GLY A 601 25.79 11.66 2.85
N TYR A 602 24.93 10.92 3.49
CA TYR A 602 24.84 9.47 3.42
C TYR A 602 23.43 9.08 2.97
N THR A 603 23.35 8.27 1.93
CA THR A 603 22.10 7.78 1.34
C THR A 603 22.05 6.26 1.40
N ASP A 604 20.94 5.74 1.87
CA ASP A 604 20.56 4.34 1.83
C ASP A 604 19.45 4.18 0.77
N ASN A 605 19.68 3.29 -0.20
CA ASN A 605 18.75 3.01 -1.30
C ASN A 605 18.43 1.52 -1.31
N SER A 606 17.18 1.20 -1.45
CA SER A 606 16.70 -0.17 -1.63
C SER A 606 15.78 -0.26 -2.85
N THR A 607 16.02 -1.27 -3.67
CA THR A 607 15.27 -1.58 -4.88
C THR A 607 14.87 -3.03 -4.86
N ASP A 608 13.56 -3.29 -4.86
CA ASP A 608 12.99 -4.63 -4.93
C ASP A 608 12.47 -4.93 -6.33
N PHE A 609 12.78 -6.10 -6.86
CA PHE A 609 12.24 -6.61 -8.11
C PHE A 609 11.86 -8.09 -8.00
N SER A 610 11.11 -8.60 -8.96
CA SER A 610 10.45 -9.92 -8.85
C SER A 610 11.36 -11.09 -8.49
N ASN A 611 12.65 -11.02 -8.82
CA ASN A 611 13.61 -12.10 -8.63
C ASN A 611 14.77 -11.75 -7.68
N GLY A 612 14.69 -10.66 -6.93
CA GLY A 612 15.77 -10.22 -6.04
C GLY A 612 15.69 -8.77 -5.63
N SER A 613 16.81 -8.25 -5.14
CA SER A 613 16.96 -6.86 -4.74
C SER A 613 18.29 -6.28 -5.16
N ALA A 614 18.38 -4.95 -5.14
CA ALA A 614 19.62 -4.21 -5.18
C ALA A 614 19.61 -3.17 -4.08
N ASP A 615 20.60 -3.21 -3.20
CA ASP A 615 20.77 -2.27 -2.11
C ASP A 615 22.01 -1.43 -2.37
N SER A 616 21.93 -0.13 -2.12
CA SER A 616 23.03 0.78 -2.39
C SER A 616 23.27 1.77 -1.26
N ASP A 617 24.55 1.95 -0.92
CA ASP A 617 25.01 2.96 0.02
C ASP A 617 25.69 4.10 -0.75
N GLY A 618 25.21 5.32 -0.58
CA GLY A 618 25.75 6.53 -1.21
C GLY A 618 26.45 7.46 -0.22
N TYR A 619 27.62 7.96 -0.57
CA TYR A 619 28.35 8.98 0.18
C TYR A 619 28.61 10.17 -0.73
N THR A 620 28.19 11.37 -0.31
CA THR A 620 28.30 12.59 -1.12
C THR A 620 28.98 13.69 -0.32
N LEU A 621 29.97 14.33 -0.93
CA LEU A 621 30.56 15.58 -0.44
C LEU A 621 30.16 16.71 -1.40
N SER A 622 29.59 17.77 -0.87
CA SER A 622 29.15 18.94 -1.62
C SER A 622 29.85 20.21 -1.15
N VAL A 623 30.16 21.09 -2.07
CA VAL A 623 30.52 22.48 -1.79
C VAL A 623 29.51 23.39 -2.48
N TYR A 624 29.12 24.47 -1.82
CA TYR A 624 28.12 25.37 -2.37
C TYR A 624 28.40 26.83 -2.08
N GLY A 625 27.89 27.68 -2.95
CA GLY A 625 27.90 29.12 -2.79
C GLY A 625 26.55 29.72 -3.14
N THR A 626 25.94 30.39 -2.20
CA THR A 626 24.63 31.05 -2.37
C THR A 626 24.81 32.55 -2.28
N ALA A 627 24.52 33.27 -3.36
CA ALA A 627 24.46 34.74 -3.37
C ALA A 627 23.02 35.19 -3.17
N VAL A 628 22.75 35.96 -2.13
CA VAL A 628 21.42 36.55 -1.87
C VAL A 628 21.52 38.07 -1.94
N LEU A 629 20.82 38.64 -2.90
CA LEU A 629 20.86 40.08 -3.14
C LEU A 629 19.73 40.79 -2.34
N PRO A 630 19.95 42.05 -1.92
CA PRO A 630 18.91 42.83 -1.23
C PRO A 630 17.64 43.04 -2.08
N THR A 631 17.77 42.90 -3.42
CA THR A 631 16.65 43.02 -4.35
C THR A 631 15.67 41.86 -4.32
N GLY A 632 16.00 40.77 -3.59
CA GLY A 632 15.21 39.51 -3.57
C GLY A 632 15.68 38.48 -4.58
N SER A 633 16.69 38.78 -5.42
CA SER A 633 17.30 37.80 -6.33
C SER A 633 18.31 36.93 -5.60
N TYR A 634 18.47 35.71 -6.05
CA TYR A 634 19.54 34.82 -5.59
C TYR A 634 20.14 34.00 -6.74
N LEU A 635 21.39 33.57 -6.51
CA LEU A 635 22.10 32.59 -7.31
C LEU A 635 22.64 31.54 -6.37
N ASP A 636 22.33 30.26 -6.62
CA ASP A 636 22.85 29.11 -5.89
C ASP A 636 23.71 28.26 -6.81
N LEU A 637 24.94 27.97 -6.41
CA LEU A 637 25.90 27.14 -7.14
C LEU A 637 26.31 25.98 -6.26
N ILE A 638 26.25 24.75 -6.76
CA ILE A 638 26.62 23.55 -6.04
C ILE A 638 27.56 22.70 -6.92
N GLY A 639 28.70 22.31 -6.32
CA GLY A 639 29.54 21.24 -6.85
C GLY A 639 29.49 20.05 -5.89
N ARG A 640 29.38 18.83 -6.39
CA ARG A 640 29.36 17.62 -5.59
C ARG A 640 30.15 16.49 -6.22
N VAL A 641 30.69 15.65 -5.35
CA VAL A 641 31.33 14.37 -5.70
C VAL A 641 30.78 13.31 -4.76
N GLY A 642 30.62 12.10 -5.25
CA GLY A 642 30.09 11.00 -4.46
C GLY A 642 30.60 9.65 -4.88
N ARG A 643 30.27 8.65 -4.11
CA ARG A 643 30.45 7.24 -4.41
C ARG A 643 29.21 6.50 -4.00
N ILE A 644 28.76 5.60 -4.85
CA ILE A 644 27.63 4.70 -4.64
C ILE A 644 28.19 3.30 -4.68
N SER A 645 28.01 2.53 -3.61
CA SER A 645 28.34 1.10 -3.52
C SER A 645 27.06 0.31 -3.62
N THR A 646 26.96 -0.62 -4.55
CA THR A 646 25.73 -1.38 -4.84
C THR A 646 25.99 -2.87 -4.71
N ASP A 647 25.10 -3.54 -3.97
CA ASP A 647 25.03 -4.98 -3.84
C ASP A 647 23.77 -5.50 -4.54
N ILE A 648 23.92 -6.42 -5.49
CA ILE A 648 22.81 -7.08 -6.19
C ILE A 648 22.69 -8.51 -5.69
N ASP A 649 21.48 -8.94 -5.38
CA ASP A 649 21.15 -10.34 -5.05
C ASP A 649 19.97 -10.81 -5.90
N VAL A 650 20.23 -11.69 -6.87
CA VAL A 650 19.22 -12.24 -7.77
C VAL A 650 19.04 -13.73 -7.49
N SER A 651 17.86 -14.10 -7.09
CA SER A 651 17.44 -15.49 -6.79
C SER A 651 16.81 -16.12 -8.01
N THR A 652 17.66 -16.58 -8.94
CA THR A 652 17.29 -17.46 -10.06
C THR A 652 17.85 -18.87 -9.82
N VAL A 653 17.63 -19.79 -10.75
CA VAL A 653 18.20 -21.16 -10.66
C VAL A 653 19.72 -21.13 -10.57
N THR A 654 20.37 -20.20 -11.27
CA THR A 654 21.78 -19.86 -11.06
C THR A 654 21.85 -18.52 -10.36
N PRO A 655 21.93 -18.48 -9.02
CA PRO A 655 21.95 -17.25 -8.27
C PRO A 655 23.03 -16.28 -8.76
N PHE A 656 22.66 -15.01 -8.91
CA PHE A 656 23.58 -13.97 -9.31
C PHE A 656 23.74 -12.99 -8.16
N LYS A 657 24.95 -12.85 -7.67
CA LYS A 657 25.33 -11.85 -6.68
C LYS A 657 26.50 -11.07 -7.23
N ALA A 658 26.43 -9.78 -7.11
CA ALA A 658 27.50 -8.87 -7.54
C ALA A 658 27.56 -7.63 -6.66
N SER A 659 28.73 -7.05 -6.55
CA SER A 659 28.94 -5.76 -5.91
C SER A 659 29.77 -4.89 -6.82
N TYR A 660 29.45 -3.60 -6.90
CA TYR A 660 30.17 -2.64 -7.69
C TYR A 660 30.05 -1.23 -7.11
N ASP A 661 30.93 -0.33 -7.59
CA ASP A 661 31.05 1.02 -7.08
C ASP A 661 31.03 2.05 -8.21
N ASN A 662 30.13 3.03 -8.15
CA ASN A 662 30.12 4.14 -9.08
C ASN A 662 30.64 5.42 -8.40
N THR A 663 31.54 6.12 -9.07
CA THR A 663 31.92 7.47 -8.68
C THR A 663 30.97 8.46 -9.36
N THR A 664 30.58 9.50 -8.65
CA THR A 664 29.66 10.50 -9.17
C THR A 664 30.22 11.91 -9.06
N VAL A 665 29.92 12.75 -10.04
CA VAL A 665 30.24 14.19 -10.00
C VAL A 665 29.03 14.98 -10.49
N GLY A 666 28.86 16.20 -9.97
CA GLY A 666 27.77 17.05 -10.41
C GLY A 666 27.97 18.51 -10.12
N LEU A 667 27.33 19.32 -10.96
CA LEU A 667 27.32 20.77 -10.87
C LEU A 667 25.89 21.24 -11.06
N SER A 668 25.43 22.17 -10.25
CA SER A 668 24.14 22.83 -10.48
C SER A 668 24.23 24.33 -10.26
N ALA A 669 23.36 25.05 -10.98
CA ALA A 669 23.19 26.48 -10.86
C ALA A 669 21.68 26.78 -10.86
N GLU A 670 21.21 27.43 -9.80
CA GLU A 670 19.83 27.88 -9.67
C GLU A 670 19.79 29.40 -9.51
N VAL A 671 18.86 30.03 -10.21
CA VAL A 671 18.52 31.44 -10.04
C VAL A 671 17.07 31.61 -9.69
N GLY A 672 16.79 32.58 -8.85
CA GLY A 672 15.41 32.93 -8.53
C GLY A 672 15.29 34.38 -8.08
N HIS A 673 14.06 34.88 -8.09
CA HIS A 673 13.75 36.21 -7.60
C HIS A 673 12.47 36.20 -6.81
N ARG A 674 12.52 36.69 -5.58
CA ARG A 674 11.34 36.82 -4.71
C ARG A 674 10.65 38.16 -4.97
N PHE A 675 9.39 38.08 -5.35
CA PHE A 675 8.46 39.17 -5.41
C PHE A 675 7.56 39.15 -4.19
N ASP A 676 7.67 40.10 -3.29
CA ASP A 676 6.72 40.29 -2.19
C ASP A 676 5.47 41.00 -2.73
N LEU A 677 4.38 40.26 -2.86
CA LEU A 677 3.09 40.75 -3.37
C LEU A 677 2.34 41.59 -2.32
N SER A 678 2.62 41.32 -1.05
CA SER A 678 2.12 42.06 0.11
C SER A 678 3.07 41.84 1.29
N GLN A 679 2.72 42.32 2.46
CA GLN A 679 3.48 42.03 3.70
C GLN A 679 3.42 40.55 4.11
N ILE A 680 2.45 39.81 3.57
CA ILE A 680 2.22 38.39 3.90
C ILE A 680 2.59 37.52 2.73
N PHE A 681 2.12 37.80 1.52
CA PHE A 681 2.24 36.90 0.38
C PHE A 681 3.43 37.24 -0.51
N TYR A 682 4.09 36.19 -1.00
CA TYR A 682 5.19 36.29 -1.95
C TYR A 682 5.13 35.21 -3.03
N VAL A 683 5.80 35.44 -4.13
CA VAL A 683 6.07 34.46 -5.17
C VAL A 683 7.54 34.53 -5.59
N THR A 684 8.15 33.38 -5.78
CA THR A 684 9.55 33.25 -6.17
C THR A 684 9.64 32.35 -7.41
N PRO A 685 9.63 32.87 -8.62
CA PRO A 685 10.02 32.11 -9.81
C PRO A 685 11.47 31.66 -9.72
N GLN A 686 11.75 30.47 -10.24
CA GLN A 686 13.03 29.78 -10.14
C GLN A 686 13.37 29.10 -11.45
N ALA A 687 14.64 29.09 -11.80
CA ALA A 687 15.17 28.30 -12.90
C ALA A 687 16.51 27.66 -12.49
N GLU A 688 16.70 26.40 -12.83
CA GLU A 688 17.89 25.62 -12.48
C GLU A 688 18.37 24.84 -13.69
N LEU A 689 19.68 24.67 -13.77
CA LEU A 689 20.36 23.75 -14.66
C LEU A 689 21.32 22.90 -13.81
N ALA A 690 21.16 21.58 -13.86
CA ALA A 690 21.95 20.63 -13.13
C ALA A 690 22.57 19.60 -14.11
N TYR A 691 23.88 19.50 -14.11
CA TYR A 691 24.62 18.46 -14.82
C TYR A 691 25.18 17.45 -13.82
N GLY A 692 25.09 16.19 -14.17
CA GLY A 692 25.66 15.10 -13.41
C GLY A 692 26.25 14.02 -14.28
N ARG A 693 27.30 13.38 -13.76
CA ARG A 693 27.90 12.20 -14.37
C ARG A 693 28.12 11.13 -13.33
N VAL A 694 27.71 9.93 -13.67
CA VAL A 694 27.98 8.69 -12.95
C VAL A 694 28.97 7.90 -13.78
N PHE A 695 30.16 7.66 -13.27
CA PHE A 695 31.16 6.85 -13.96
C PHE A 695 30.79 5.38 -13.83
N GLY A 696 30.78 4.68 -14.98
CA GLY A 696 30.49 3.26 -14.99
C GLY A 696 31.53 2.42 -14.26
N ASP A 697 31.16 1.22 -13.87
CA ASP A 697 32.07 0.23 -13.27
C ASP A 697 31.98 -1.10 -14.03
N ASP A 698 33.06 -1.87 -13.97
CA ASP A 698 33.14 -3.22 -14.52
C ASP A 698 33.16 -4.24 -13.41
N TYR A 699 32.16 -5.11 -13.38
CA TYR A 699 32.04 -6.12 -12.31
C TYR A 699 31.77 -7.52 -12.85
N THR A 700 32.00 -8.51 -11.99
CA THR A 700 31.74 -9.92 -12.31
C THR A 700 30.86 -10.52 -11.25
N GLY A 701 29.71 -11.04 -11.63
CA GLY A 701 28.80 -11.72 -10.74
C GLY A 701 29.20 -13.14 -10.40
N SER A 702 28.57 -13.70 -9.38
CA SER A 702 28.85 -15.03 -8.84
C SER A 702 28.67 -16.17 -9.85
N ASN A 703 27.88 -15.96 -10.91
CA ASN A 703 27.67 -16.92 -12.00
C ASN A 703 28.68 -16.79 -13.16
N GLY A 704 29.69 -15.93 -13.02
CA GLY A 704 30.73 -15.66 -14.02
C GLY A 704 30.33 -14.71 -15.13
N MET A 705 29.15 -14.07 -15.06
CA MET A 705 28.73 -12.99 -15.96
C MET A 705 29.52 -11.73 -15.64
N LYS A 706 30.09 -11.10 -16.65
CA LYS A 706 30.72 -9.79 -16.57
C LYS A 706 29.75 -8.74 -17.05
N VAL A 707 29.66 -7.66 -16.33
CA VAL A 707 28.87 -6.48 -16.69
C VAL A 707 29.81 -5.29 -16.74
N SER A 708 29.83 -4.60 -17.89
CA SER A 708 30.55 -3.35 -18.10
C SER A 708 29.54 -2.24 -18.28
N GLN A 709 29.55 -1.28 -17.39
CA GLN A 709 28.65 -0.12 -17.40
C GLN A 709 29.35 1.02 -18.16
N ASP A 710 28.63 1.64 -19.08
CA ASP A 710 29.06 2.92 -19.66
C ASP A 710 28.83 4.07 -18.68
N ASP A 711 29.56 5.18 -18.85
CA ASP A 711 29.31 6.39 -18.10
C ASP A 711 27.90 6.93 -18.42
N PHE A 712 27.20 7.41 -17.37
CA PHE A 712 25.89 8.00 -17.51
C PHE A 712 25.95 9.51 -17.28
N ASP A 713 25.35 10.25 -18.19
CA ASP A 713 25.25 11.70 -18.12
C ASP A 713 23.78 12.14 -17.93
N THR A 714 23.56 13.15 -17.11
CA THR A 714 22.25 13.78 -16.92
C THR A 714 22.40 15.30 -17.01
N LEU A 715 21.47 15.96 -17.71
CA LEU A 715 21.39 17.42 -17.81
C LEU A 715 19.95 17.85 -17.61
N ILE A 716 19.63 18.20 -16.37
CA ILE A 716 18.26 18.55 -15.97
C ILE A 716 18.11 20.06 -15.97
N ALA A 717 17.14 20.56 -16.75
CA ALA A 717 16.62 21.92 -16.61
C ALA A 717 15.31 21.88 -15.81
N ARG A 718 15.18 22.79 -14.86
CA ARG A 718 13.99 23.00 -14.05
C ARG A 718 13.52 24.44 -14.16
N ILE A 719 12.24 24.63 -14.42
CA ILE A 719 11.57 25.94 -14.33
C ILE A 719 10.37 25.77 -13.39
N GLY A 720 10.27 26.65 -12.42
CA GLY A 720 9.22 26.53 -11.42
C GLY A 720 8.99 27.82 -10.64
N PHE A 721 8.16 27.72 -9.65
CA PHE A 721 7.92 28.79 -8.68
C PHE A 721 7.61 28.25 -7.28
N GLN A 722 7.85 29.10 -6.31
CA GLN A 722 7.40 28.95 -4.93
C GLN A 722 6.45 30.11 -4.62
N ALA A 723 5.22 29.81 -4.20
CA ALA A 723 4.25 30.82 -3.76
C ALA A 723 3.90 30.58 -2.29
N GLY A 724 4.05 31.59 -1.46
CA GLY A 724 3.92 31.39 -0.03
C GLY A 724 3.36 32.58 0.74
N ALA A 725 3.15 32.32 2.03
CA ALA A 725 2.69 33.30 3.00
C ALA A 725 3.60 33.31 4.24
N ASN A 726 3.99 34.49 4.67
CA ASN A 726 4.71 34.69 5.91
C ASN A 726 3.75 34.80 7.09
N PHE A 727 4.15 34.31 8.25
CA PHE A 727 3.41 34.41 9.50
C PHE A 727 4.37 34.70 10.69
N ALA A 728 3.81 34.97 11.86
CA ALA A 728 4.55 35.24 13.07
C ALA A 728 5.64 36.33 12.90
N ASP A 729 5.26 37.49 12.33
CA ASP A 729 6.16 38.63 12.08
C ASP A 729 7.41 38.23 11.24
N ASN A 730 7.17 37.48 10.16
CA ASN A 730 8.19 36.95 9.25
C ASN A 730 9.13 35.90 9.87
N ARG A 731 8.82 35.34 11.04
CA ARG A 731 9.58 34.21 11.61
C ARG A 731 9.23 32.87 10.98
N GLY A 732 8.14 32.77 10.27
CA GLY A 732 7.72 31.56 9.56
C GLY A 732 7.14 31.84 8.19
N SER A 733 7.16 30.83 7.33
CA SER A 733 6.45 30.83 6.06
C SER A 733 5.93 29.43 5.74
N ILE A 734 4.81 29.40 5.07
CA ILE A 734 4.28 28.20 4.39
C ILE A 734 4.22 28.51 2.90
N TYR A 735 4.52 27.53 2.08
CA TYR A 735 4.57 27.72 0.64
C TYR A 735 4.14 26.48 -0.15
N LEU A 736 3.67 26.74 -1.37
CA LEU A 736 3.45 25.75 -2.41
C LEU A 736 4.57 25.86 -3.42
N THR A 737 5.00 24.75 -3.98
CA THR A 737 5.95 24.67 -5.09
C THR A 737 5.33 23.97 -6.28
N ALA A 738 5.68 24.41 -7.46
CA ALA A 738 5.40 23.69 -8.70
C ALA A 738 6.52 23.95 -9.71
N SER A 739 6.92 22.89 -10.44
CA SER A 739 7.96 22.98 -11.47
C SER A 739 7.75 21.96 -12.57
N VAL A 740 8.26 22.30 -13.74
CA VAL A 740 8.49 21.39 -14.87
C VAL A 740 9.98 21.11 -14.92
N ASN A 741 10.33 19.86 -15.05
CA ASN A 741 11.69 19.37 -15.12
C ASN A 741 11.87 18.61 -16.43
N HIS A 742 13.01 18.73 -17.06
CA HIS A 742 13.36 17.97 -18.25
C HIS A 742 14.83 17.56 -18.21
N ASP A 743 15.08 16.27 -18.33
CA ASP A 743 16.43 15.74 -18.53
C ASP A 743 16.69 15.55 -20.02
N PHE A 744 17.66 16.30 -20.53
CA PHE A 744 18.06 16.29 -21.94
C PHE A 744 19.01 15.15 -22.32
N LEU A 745 19.56 14.49 -21.32
CA LEU A 745 20.37 13.31 -21.39
C LEU A 745 19.66 12.21 -20.63
N GLY A 746 20.29 11.13 -20.31
CA GLY A 746 19.62 10.10 -19.51
C GLY A 746 19.72 8.72 -20.13
N ASP A 747 20.38 8.62 -21.28
CA ASP A 747 20.71 7.34 -21.89
C ASP A 747 21.74 6.60 -21.05
N THR A 748 21.46 5.36 -20.73
CA THR A 748 22.41 4.44 -20.08
C THR A 748 22.57 3.17 -20.89
N GLU A 749 23.79 2.67 -20.98
CA GLU A 749 24.11 1.39 -21.60
C GLU A 749 25.00 0.57 -20.65
N ALA A 750 24.74 -0.73 -20.58
CA ALA A 750 25.70 -1.67 -20.03
C ALA A 750 25.81 -2.89 -20.95
N THR A 751 26.98 -3.50 -20.97
CA THR A 751 27.22 -4.73 -21.75
C THR A 751 27.43 -5.89 -20.79
N ALA A 752 26.55 -6.89 -20.86
CA ALA A 752 26.74 -8.15 -20.18
C ALA A 752 27.42 -9.16 -21.08
N SER A 753 28.43 -9.86 -20.57
CA SER A 753 29.20 -10.87 -21.33
C SER A 753 29.48 -12.10 -20.46
N LYS A 754 29.50 -13.29 -21.09
CA LYS A 754 29.80 -14.56 -20.44
C LYS A 754 30.44 -15.52 -21.40
N ALA A 755 31.42 -16.28 -20.95
CA ALA A 755 32.11 -17.27 -21.78
C ALA A 755 31.12 -18.25 -22.43
N GLY A 756 31.16 -18.36 -23.75
CA GLY A 756 30.28 -19.26 -24.53
C GLY A 756 28.88 -18.70 -24.84
N ALA A 757 28.61 -17.45 -24.51
CA ALA A 757 27.37 -16.76 -24.85
C ALA A 757 27.63 -15.49 -25.66
N GLN A 758 26.60 -14.99 -26.32
CA GLN A 758 26.67 -13.72 -27.06
C GLN A 758 26.50 -12.55 -26.08
N ASP A 759 27.29 -11.49 -26.23
CA ASP A 759 27.17 -10.29 -25.42
C ASP A 759 25.77 -9.67 -25.57
N GLN A 760 25.22 -9.16 -24.47
CA GLN A 760 23.94 -8.51 -24.44
C GLN A 760 24.12 -7.05 -24.04
N LYS A 761 23.49 -6.15 -24.78
CA LYS A 761 23.44 -4.72 -24.48
C LYS A 761 22.16 -4.40 -23.73
N LEU A 762 22.31 -3.83 -22.54
CA LEU A 762 21.24 -3.35 -21.67
C LEU A 762 21.15 -1.85 -21.82
N LYS A 763 20.07 -1.35 -22.41
CA LYS A 763 19.88 0.07 -22.67
C LYS A 763 18.61 0.54 -22.00
N GLU A 764 18.70 1.67 -21.31
CA GLU A 764 17.57 2.39 -20.74
C GLU A 764 17.68 3.88 -21.10
N ASP A 765 16.58 4.49 -21.48
CA ASP A 765 16.43 5.93 -21.59
C ASP A 765 15.69 6.44 -20.35
N LEU A 766 16.43 7.03 -19.42
CA LEU A 766 15.90 7.63 -18.21
C LEU A 766 15.67 9.14 -18.36
N GLY A 767 15.85 9.70 -19.56
CA GLY A 767 15.56 11.09 -19.89
C GLY A 767 14.08 11.44 -19.78
N GLY A 768 13.69 12.60 -20.30
CA GLY A 768 12.28 12.96 -20.39
C GLY A 768 11.81 14.07 -19.47
N THR A 769 10.50 14.29 -19.45
CA THR A 769 9.85 15.42 -18.75
C THR A 769 8.98 14.94 -17.62
N TRP A 770 9.09 15.58 -16.46
CA TRP A 770 8.18 15.36 -15.34
C TRP A 770 7.77 16.67 -14.69
N PHE A 771 6.63 16.62 -14.02
CA PHE A 771 6.04 17.74 -13.30
C PHE A 771 6.11 17.47 -11.80
N SER A 772 6.70 18.39 -11.01
CA SER A 772 6.81 18.29 -9.57
C SER A 772 5.96 19.37 -8.90
N TYR A 773 5.31 19.02 -7.80
CA TYR A 773 4.53 19.94 -7.00
C TYR A 773 4.52 19.52 -5.52
N GLY A 774 4.33 20.48 -4.63
CA GLY A 774 4.34 20.19 -3.21
C GLY A 774 4.09 21.37 -2.30
N VAL A 775 4.25 21.09 -1.03
CA VAL A 775 4.08 22.07 0.05
C VAL A 775 5.35 22.06 0.90
N GLY A 776 5.66 23.22 1.47
CA GLY A 776 6.73 23.32 2.46
C GLY A 776 6.43 24.39 3.48
N ALA A 777 7.17 24.33 4.57
CA ALA A 777 7.09 25.30 5.65
C ALA A 777 8.47 25.52 6.29
N GLN A 778 8.66 26.67 6.87
CA GLN A 778 9.81 26.97 7.69
C GLN A 778 9.41 27.83 8.87
N PHE A 779 10.14 27.68 9.96
CA PHE A 779 9.88 28.44 11.17
C PHE A 779 11.15 28.65 11.97
N SER A 780 11.43 29.92 12.34
CA SER A 780 12.54 30.30 13.23
C SER A 780 12.02 30.47 14.66
N THR A 781 12.40 29.56 15.54
CA THR A 781 11.99 29.59 16.95
C THR A 781 12.71 30.70 17.72
N THR A 782 13.95 30.95 17.34
CA THR A 782 14.83 32.01 17.86
C THR A 782 15.54 32.71 16.70
N ASN A 783 16.29 33.76 16.98
CA ASN A 783 17.11 34.40 15.95
C ASN A 783 18.22 33.50 15.41
N ASN A 784 18.50 32.39 16.09
CA ASN A 784 19.60 31.48 15.76
C ASN A 784 19.15 30.12 15.26
N LEU A 785 17.94 29.66 15.61
CA LEU A 785 17.46 28.30 15.29
C LEU A 785 16.23 28.33 14.41
N SER A 786 16.31 27.68 13.28
CA SER A 786 15.22 27.51 12.33
C SER A 786 15.02 26.04 11.97
N PHE A 787 13.75 25.69 11.71
CA PHE A 787 13.32 24.40 11.18
C PHE A 787 12.66 24.63 9.83
N TYR A 788 12.82 23.67 8.94
CA TYR A 788 12.19 23.70 7.62
C TYR A 788 11.84 22.29 7.17
N GLY A 789 10.84 22.19 6.31
CA GLY A 789 10.44 20.91 5.72
C GLY A 789 9.57 21.09 4.51
N SER A 790 9.57 20.08 3.66
CA SER A 790 8.76 20.00 2.45
C SER A 790 8.25 18.59 2.20
N LEU A 791 7.14 18.50 1.49
CA LEU A 791 6.58 17.28 0.95
C LEU A 791 6.21 17.56 -0.49
N THR A 792 6.78 16.82 -1.43
CA THR A 792 6.56 16.98 -2.86
C THR A 792 6.19 15.65 -3.51
N ARG A 793 5.66 15.72 -4.70
CA ARG A 793 5.34 14.62 -5.58
C ARG A 793 5.76 14.97 -7.00
N ALA A 794 6.20 13.97 -7.77
CA ALA A 794 6.49 14.14 -9.18
C ALA A 794 5.72 13.15 -10.04
N ASN A 795 5.29 13.60 -11.23
CA ASN A 795 4.62 12.78 -12.22
C ASN A 795 5.17 13.07 -13.61
N GLY A 796 5.62 12.02 -14.29
CA GLY A 796 6.09 12.03 -15.68
C GLY A 796 5.85 10.67 -16.32
N SER A 797 6.18 10.52 -17.61
CA SER A 797 6.08 9.24 -18.32
C SER A 797 7.10 8.23 -17.81
N ASP A 798 8.35 8.70 -17.66
CA ASP A 798 9.50 7.84 -17.42
C ASP A 798 10.04 7.96 -15.99
N TYR A 799 9.64 9.02 -15.27
CA TYR A 799 9.97 9.28 -13.89
C TYR A 799 8.74 9.70 -13.08
N GLN A 800 8.51 9.04 -11.94
CA GLN A 800 7.45 9.34 -11.00
C GLN A 800 7.97 9.25 -9.57
N GLU A 801 7.63 10.23 -8.71
CA GLU A 801 7.79 10.13 -7.25
C GLU A 801 6.41 10.05 -6.60
N ASP A 802 6.17 9.00 -5.85
CA ASP A 802 4.93 8.90 -5.07
C ASP A 802 4.94 9.91 -3.93
N TYR A 803 6.10 10.10 -3.31
CA TYR A 803 6.37 11.21 -2.39
C TYR A 803 7.88 11.46 -2.30
N HIS A 804 8.22 12.70 -2.03
CA HIS A 804 9.55 13.14 -1.59
C HIS A 804 9.37 14.02 -0.36
N TYR A 805 10.05 13.70 0.73
CA TYR A 805 10.04 14.50 1.93
C TYR A 805 11.42 15.04 2.26
N SER A 806 11.47 16.24 2.85
CA SER A 806 12.68 16.83 3.40
C SER A 806 12.36 17.52 4.71
N VAL A 807 13.14 17.26 5.76
CA VAL A 807 13.01 17.93 7.06
C VAL A 807 14.41 18.28 7.58
N GLY A 808 14.60 19.52 7.97
CA GLY A 808 15.90 19.98 8.45
C GLY A 808 15.80 21.05 9.52
N ALA A 809 16.96 21.28 10.14
CA ALA A 809 17.17 22.33 11.10
C ALA A 809 18.50 23.05 10.81
N ARG A 810 18.56 24.35 11.08
CA ARG A 810 19.74 25.18 10.95
C ARG A 810 19.94 26.00 12.20
N TYR A 811 21.19 26.06 12.66
CA TYR A 811 21.62 26.91 13.75
C TYR A 811 22.67 27.90 13.25
N VAL A 812 22.50 29.17 13.59
CA VAL A 812 23.38 30.27 13.21
C VAL A 812 24.09 30.74 14.47
N PHE A 813 25.42 30.83 14.44
CA PHE A 813 26.25 31.18 15.57
C PHE A 813 26.45 32.68 15.71
#